data_2a1a7570e113ae484e5c7ac476c98e85
#
_entry.id   2a1a7570e113ae484e5c7ac476c98e85
#
_cell.length_a   1.000
_cell.length_b   1.000
_cell.length_c   1.000
_cell.angle_alpha   90.00
_cell.angle_beta   90.00
_cell.angle_gamma   90.00
#
_symmetry.space_group_name_H-M   'P 1'
#
loop_
_entity.id
_entity.type
_entity.pdbx_description
1 polymer ?
#
loop_
_entity_poly.entity_id
_entity_poly.type
_entity_poly.pdbx_seq_one_letter_code
_entity_poly.pdbx_strand_id
1 'polypeptide(L)'
;MWVAAAGILAGGCDSASKGGHEPDQIQVISSDPQYGLAGSNHAKRVIVEVLTAPIPGILGGEGVRRPVVGERVLLRPLDPQTGMRPQVSEGVTDSGGRFVFDVTLGPLFGDQYLEVSCASRPSVKKRLRFISGVQIANNKQEAGAGQSLPNPLRITLLDAEERPLAGVPVFFTLIREPSKGGKLTPTAGMTDETGAVEVELTTVAGKTGVYEVSVEIADAAGGRTARPIRLEARAMHVGNLAIGVLGGLAIFVFGMTLMSDGLQQVAGNRLKRVLGYITGNHVMAIFAGATVTGLIQSSSAATVMTVGFVNAGLLTLKQAIGVVFGANIGTTITGQMVSFKLDGLALPAIALGVLLLLTLRRAAGQGVARTLLGFGLLFFGMTLMSDQLKNVSSFPSFVKVFQLIDCQPLVAGGAMPFKTVLAAIGIGTLMTVIVQSSSATIGLAIALAGSGLLNIWTAIPIVLGDNIGTTITAIFASISANRAAKQTALAHSLFNILGTVVMVCLFYVPIAGVPCFFFAVDHITRGEVFFGENLGRHVASAHSLFNVVNVIIFMPFIGALAWLCGKLVPDRPVAARPDLVNLDRHWLTSPPVALAGAVRATANMTEKAWRLTSLALDSYRSGKAAPLAEIERSEDETDETQRLIMDYLMDLTRRELSEEQAQAIPSLMHCVSDAERIADIGLAIAELVPKQPSAGGALTETAQREIDEIIGKTRQLAQCVLDGLHAEVSDVVEDAMRLEGQVRMLCKLGEQRHIERLQRGECTLDRGIVYVEVLALLESIARHLGNIATRTEPVTSEMG
;
A
#
# COMPACT_ATOMS: atom_id res chain seq x y z
N MET A 1 14.02 8.04 -18.95
CA MET A 1 13.37 6.83 -19.48
C MET A 1 11.85 6.81 -19.32
N TRP A 2 11.26 7.56 -18.41
CA TRP A 2 9.79 7.62 -18.18
C TRP A 2 9.05 8.61 -19.10
N VAL A 3 9.72 9.57 -19.70
CA VAL A 3 9.12 10.52 -20.67
C VAL A 3 8.93 9.89 -22.05
N ALA A 4 9.67 8.84 -22.39
CA ALA A 4 9.51 8.12 -23.66
C ALA A 4 8.34 7.12 -23.68
N ALA A 5 7.83 6.69 -22.50
CA ALA A 5 6.69 5.78 -22.42
C ALA A 5 5.33 6.49 -22.51
N ALA A 6 5.27 7.79 -22.20
CA ALA A 6 4.04 8.58 -22.33
C ALA A 6 3.77 9.05 -23.77
N GLY A 7 4.78 9.08 -24.62
CA GLY A 7 4.64 9.49 -26.03
C GLY A 7 4.14 8.41 -26.99
N ILE A 8 4.11 7.15 -26.55
CA ILE A 8 3.67 6.01 -27.40
C ILE A 8 2.17 5.72 -27.24
N LEU A 9 1.49 6.32 -26.26
CA LEU A 9 0.05 6.12 -26.00
C LEU A 9 -0.85 7.20 -26.62
N ALA A 10 -0.29 8.25 -27.25
CA ALA A 10 -1.05 9.34 -27.83
C ALA A 10 -1.01 9.41 -29.38
N GLY A 11 -0.42 8.45 -30.04
CA GLY A 11 -0.27 8.45 -31.50
C GLY A 11 -0.82 7.18 -32.14
N GLY A 12 -2.12 7.08 -32.33
CA GLY A 12 -2.70 5.92 -33.01
C GLY A 12 -4.19 5.98 -33.26
N CYS A 13 -4.67 7.09 -33.79
CA CYS A 13 -5.91 7.10 -34.52
C CYS A 13 -5.61 7.36 -36.00
N ASP A 14 -6.26 6.55 -36.85
CA ASP A 14 -6.29 6.60 -38.31
C ASP A 14 -5.14 5.90 -39.09
N SER A 15 -5.33 4.59 -39.21
CA SER A 15 -5.25 3.90 -40.50
C SER A 15 -6.16 2.70 -40.50
N ALA A 16 -7.33 2.82 -41.08
CA ALA A 16 -8.21 1.72 -41.41
C ALA A 16 -7.53 0.80 -42.44
N SER A 17 -6.70 -0.13 -41.95
CA SER A 17 -6.35 -1.31 -42.73
C SER A 17 -7.50 -2.29 -42.62
N LYS A 18 -8.09 -2.65 -43.74
CA LYS A 18 -8.99 -3.79 -43.91
C LYS A 18 -8.26 -5.09 -43.55
N GLY A 19 -8.10 -5.35 -42.28
CA GLY A 19 -7.57 -6.57 -41.68
C GLY A 19 -8.62 -7.20 -40.82
N GLY A 20 -9.40 -8.07 -41.41
CA GLY A 20 -10.12 -9.22 -40.89
C GLY A 20 -10.81 -9.10 -39.55
N HIS A 21 -12.07 -8.65 -39.52
CA HIS A 21 -13.05 -9.04 -38.50
C HIS A 21 -13.55 -10.49 -38.76
N GLU A 22 -12.65 -11.42 -39.04
CA GLU A 22 -13.05 -12.79 -39.25
C GLU A 22 -13.42 -13.45 -37.90
N PRO A 23 -14.55 -14.16 -37.82
CA PRO A 23 -14.94 -14.88 -36.63
C PRO A 23 -13.96 -16.04 -36.36
N ASP A 24 -13.59 -16.23 -35.09
CA ASP A 24 -12.69 -17.28 -34.63
C ASP A 24 -13.29 -18.16 -33.55
N GLN A 25 -14.17 -17.60 -32.74
CA GLN A 25 -14.83 -18.31 -31.64
C GLN A 25 -16.26 -17.85 -31.47
N ILE A 26 -17.12 -18.80 -31.09
CA ILE A 26 -18.46 -18.53 -30.59
C ILE A 26 -18.48 -18.80 -29.09
N GLN A 27 -18.79 -17.79 -28.28
CA GLN A 27 -18.98 -17.92 -26.84
C GLN A 27 -20.47 -17.94 -26.51
N VAL A 28 -20.87 -18.77 -25.56
CA VAL A 28 -22.26 -18.81 -25.07
C VAL A 28 -22.34 -17.94 -23.82
N ILE A 29 -23.18 -16.92 -23.87
CA ILE A 29 -23.38 -16.00 -22.72
C ILE A 29 -24.49 -16.55 -21.83
N SER A 30 -25.52 -17.15 -22.41
CA SER A 30 -26.54 -17.89 -21.67
C SER A 30 -26.01 -19.17 -21.06
N SER A 31 -26.71 -19.75 -20.09
CA SER A 31 -26.30 -21.03 -19.47
C SER A 31 -26.15 -22.16 -20.53
N ASP A 32 -25.14 -23.00 -20.38
CA ASP A 32 -24.97 -24.21 -21.20
C ASP A 32 -24.65 -25.38 -20.25
N PRO A 33 -25.45 -26.44 -20.16
CA PRO A 33 -26.65 -26.75 -20.97
C PRO A 33 -27.88 -25.89 -20.63
N GLN A 34 -28.78 -25.78 -21.62
CA GLN A 34 -30.07 -25.13 -21.49
C GLN A 34 -31.14 -26.17 -21.11
N TYR A 35 -32.06 -25.82 -20.20
CA TYR A 35 -33.14 -26.71 -19.74
C TYR A 35 -34.49 -26.15 -20.14
N GLY A 36 -35.41 -26.98 -20.56
CA GLY A 36 -36.74 -26.58 -20.93
C GLY A 36 -37.73 -27.75 -21.01
N LEU A 37 -39.00 -27.42 -21.08
CA LEU A 37 -40.06 -28.40 -21.18
C LEU A 37 -40.10 -29.02 -22.60
N ALA A 38 -40.41 -30.30 -22.70
CA ALA A 38 -40.59 -30.98 -23.97
C ALA A 38 -41.71 -30.35 -24.79
N GLY A 39 -41.45 -30.07 -26.07
CA GLY A 39 -42.42 -29.49 -26.98
C GLY A 39 -42.74 -28.01 -26.76
N SER A 40 -42.13 -27.33 -25.75
CA SER A 40 -42.34 -25.94 -25.47
C SER A 40 -41.22 -25.01 -25.99
N ASN A 41 -41.52 -23.72 -26.08
CA ASN A 41 -40.44 -22.73 -26.25
C ASN A 41 -39.54 -22.69 -25.02
N HIS A 42 -38.24 -22.62 -25.24
CA HIS A 42 -37.30 -22.47 -24.16
C HIS A 42 -37.56 -21.13 -23.43
N ALA A 43 -37.71 -21.19 -22.12
CA ALA A 43 -38.17 -20.05 -21.30
C ALA A 43 -37.19 -18.85 -21.29
N LYS A 44 -35.91 -19.08 -21.65
CA LYS A 44 -34.90 -18.04 -21.70
C LYS A 44 -34.31 -17.92 -23.10
N ARG A 45 -34.15 -16.69 -23.56
CA ARG A 45 -33.44 -16.41 -24.81
C ARG A 45 -32.04 -16.91 -24.77
N VAL A 46 -31.58 -17.51 -25.85
CA VAL A 46 -30.20 -17.97 -25.99
C VAL A 46 -29.37 -16.85 -26.57
N ILE A 47 -28.28 -16.54 -25.93
CA ILE A 47 -27.37 -15.47 -26.34
C ILE A 47 -26.02 -16.08 -26.65
N VAL A 48 -25.55 -15.87 -27.87
CA VAL A 48 -24.21 -16.22 -28.30
C VAL A 48 -23.44 -14.98 -28.73
N GLU A 49 -22.13 -14.92 -28.49
CA GLU A 49 -21.25 -13.86 -28.92
C GLU A 49 -20.21 -14.42 -29.87
N VAL A 50 -20.00 -13.74 -31.00
CA VAL A 50 -18.98 -14.10 -31.98
C VAL A 50 -17.76 -13.20 -31.78
N LEU A 51 -16.60 -13.83 -31.64
CA LEU A 51 -15.35 -13.19 -31.31
C LEU A 51 -14.30 -13.43 -32.39
N THR A 52 -13.41 -12.43 -32.61
CA THR A 52 -12.24 -12.58 -33.48
C THR A 52 -11.17 -13.48 -32.87
N ALA A 53 -10.19 -13.85 -33.66
CA ALA A 53 -8.94 -14.44 -33.16
C ALA A 53 -8.30 -13.49 -32.11
N PRO A 54 -7.61 -14.03 -31.09
CA PRO A 54 -6.95 -13.21 -30.10
C PRO A 54 -5.86 -12.37 -30.78
N ILE A 55 -5.94 -11.05 -30.59
CA ILE A 55 -4.89 -10.14 -31.06
C ILE A 55 -3.71 -10.29 -30.09
N PRO A 56 -2.51 -10.72 -30.53
CA PRO A 56 -1.39 -10.89 -29.62
C PRO A 56 -1.12 -9.61 -28.85
N GLY A 57 -1.11 -9.67 -27.53
CA GLY A 57 -0.67 -8.57 -26.67
C GLY A 57 0.83 -8.36 -26.86
N ILE A 58 1.29 -7.11 -26.77
CA ILE A 58 2.71 -6.70 -26.92
C ILE A 58 3.65 -7.43 -25.93
N LEU A 59 3.08 -8.10 -24.89
CA LEU A 59 3.82 -8.78 -23.82
C LEU A 59 3.42 -10.25 -23.62
N GLY A 60 2.90 -10.96 -24.65
CA GLY A 60 2.72 -12.42 -24.59
C GLY A 60 1.57 -12.93 -23.69
N GLY A 61 0.63 -12.08 -23.27
CA GLY A 61 -0.60 -12.50 -22.61
C GLY A 61 -1.64 -13.04 -23.59
N GLU A 62 -2.68 -13.74 -23.10
CA GLU A 62 -3.84 -14.14 -23.91
C GLU A 62 -4.39 -12.91 -24.63
N GLY A 63 -4.37 -12.95 -25.96
CA GLY A 63 -4.72 -11.80 -26.79
C GLY A 63 -6.18 -11.40 -26.59
N VAL A 64 -6.47 -10.12 -26.68
CA VAL A 64 -7.82 -9.58 -26.57
C VAL A 64 -8.63 -9.99 -27.81
N ARG A 65 -9.74 -10.71 -27.61
CA ARG A 65 -10.71 -11.02 -28.63
C ARG A 65 -11.70 -9.85 -28.77
N ARG A 66 -12.07 -9.49 -29.98
CA ARG A 66 -13.06 -8.44 -30.23
C ARG A 66 -14.36 -9.03 -30.74
N PRO A 67 -15.53 -8.44 -30.42
CA PRO A 67 -16.81 -8.86 -30.95
C PRO A 67 -16.86 -8.63 -32.47
N VAL A 68 -17.43 -9.58 -33.20
CA VAL A 68 -17.63 -9.49 -34.63
C VAL A 68 -19.05 -9.01 -34.90
N VAL A 69 -19.15 -7.76 -35.37
CA VAL A 69 -20.42 -7.10 -35.65
C VAL A 69 -20.87 -7.41 -37.08
N GLY A 70 -22.15 -7.68 -37.26
CA GLY A 70 -22.73 -7.94 -38.58
C GLY A 70 -22.42 -9.33 -39.14
N GLU A 71 -21.87 -10.25 -38.33
CA GLU A 71 -21.65 -11.63 -38.75
C GLU A 71 -22.96 -12.37 -38.86
N ARG A 72 -23.14 -13.08 -39.95
CA ARG A 72 -24.31 -13.96 -40.18
C ARG A 72 -24.10 -15.29 -39.50
N VAL A 73 -24.97 -15.58 -38.53
CA VAL A 73 -24.96 -16.81 -37.71
C VAL A 73 -26.02 -17.75 -38.19
N LEU A 74 -25.67 -19.03 -38.39
CA LEU A 74 -26.55 -20.09 -38.85
C LEU A 74 -26.85 -21.03 -37.69
N LEU A 75 -28.11 -21.43 -37.56
CA LEU A 75 -28.61 -22.36 -36.53
C LEU A 75 -29.09 -23.67 -37.19
N ARG A 76 -28.49 -24.76 -36.77
CA ARG A 76 -28.84 -26.06 -37.31
C ARG A 76 -29.07 -27.09 -36.20
N PRO A 77 -30.26 -27.70 -36.06
CA PRO A 77 -30.46 -28.87 -35.22
C PRO A 77 -29.57 -30.01 -35.67
N LEU A 78 -28.83 -30.64 -34.75
CA LEU A 78 -27.93 -31.74 -35.08
C LEU A 78 -28.64 -33.07 -35.25
N ASP A 79 -29.78 -33.19 -34.59
CA ASP A 79 -30.63 -34.37 -34.70
C ASP A 79 -32.07 -33.95 -35.06
N PRO A 80 -32.46 -34.03 -36.34
CA PRO A 80 -33.81 -33.65 -36.79
C PRO A 80 -34.90 -34.51 -36.18
N GLN A 81 -34.60 -35.72 -35.69
CA GLN A 81 -35.60 -36.64 -35.12
C GLN A 81 -36.04 -36.17 -33.73
N THR A 82 -35.28 -35.33 -33.07
CA THR A 82 -35.66 -34.76 -31.77
C THR A 82 -36.84 -33.80 -31.88
N GLY A 83 -37.11 -33.26 -33.06
CA GLY A 83 -38.19 -32.26 -33.27
C GLY A 83 -37.82 -30.83 -32.78
N MET A 84 -36.59 -30.59 -32.33
CA MET A 84 -36.12 -29.28 -31.96
C MET A 84 -36.16 -28.31 -33.16
N ARG A 85 -36.63 -27.09 -32.94
CA ARG A 85 -36.70 -26.03 -33.96
C ARG A 85 -36.25 -24.67 -33.36
N PRO A 86 -35.17 -24.09 -33.86
CA PRO A 86 -34.91 -22.67 -33.59
C PRO A 86 -35.99 -21.82 -34.28
N GLN A 87 -36.47 -20.75 -33.67
CA GLN A 87 -37.50 -19.88 -34.25
C GLN A 87 -37.01 -19.19 -35.53
N VAL A 88 -35.70 -18.97 -35.64
CA VAL A 88 -35.03 -18.48 -36.83
C VAL A 88 -33.91 -19.43 -37.22
N SER A 89 -33.70 -19.69 -38.52
CA SER A 89 -32.61 -20.52 -38.97
C SER A 89 -31.27 -19.79 -39.09
N GLU A 90 -31.29 -18.46 -39.10
CA GLU A 90 -30.15 -17.58 -39.21
C GLU A 90 -30.47 -16.19 -38.69
N GLY A 91 -29.44 -15.41 -38.39
CA GLY A 91 -29.52 -14.00 -37.99
C GLY A 91 -28.16 -13.33 -38.04
N VAL A 92 -28.11 -12.08 -37.64
CA VAL A 92 -26.89 -11.26 -37.71
C VAL A 92 -26.53 -10.74 -36.31
N THR A 93 -25.24 -10.74 -35.99
CA THR A 93 -24.76 -10.21 -34.69
C THR A 93 -24.95 -8.72 -34.61
N ASP A 94 -25.33 -8.24 -33.44
CA ASP A 94 -25.50 -6.81 -33.12
C ASP A 94 -24.16 -6.06 -32.96
N SER A 95 -24.23 -4.79 -32.53
CA SER A 95 -23.07 -3.93 -32.30
C SER A 95 -22.11 -4.46 -31.22
N GLY A 96 -22.54 -5.37 -30.35
CA GLY A 96 -21.73 -6.07 -29.36
C GLY A 96 -21.25 -7.45 -29.82
N GLY A 97 -21.46 -7.82 -31.12
CA GLY A 97 -21.14 -9.14 -31.63
C GLY A 97 -22.06 -10.24 -31.14
N ARG A 98 -23.23 -9.90 -30.59
CA ARG A 98 -24.17 -10.83 -29.95
C ARG A 98 -25.32 -11.18 -30.90
N PHE A 99 -25.72 -12.43 -30.87
CA PHE A 99 -26.93 -12.91 -31.55
C PHE A 99 -27.84 -13.58 -30.53
N VAL A 100 -29.09 -13.14 -30.48
CA VAL A 100 -30.13 -13.60 -29.55
C VAL A 100 -31.21 -14.35 -30.33
N PHE A 101 -31.52 -15.54 -29.88
CA PHE A 101 -32.56 -16.35 -30.54
C PHE A 101 -33.34 -17.21 -29.55
N ASP A 102 -34.52 -17.63 -29.95
CA ASP A 102 -35.37 -18.52 -29.20
C ASP A 102 -35.41 -19.93 -29.87
N VAL A 103 -35.58 -20.96 -29.05
CA VAL A 103 -35.59 -22.37 -29.47
C VAL A 103 -36.84 -23.05 -28.93
N THR A 104 -37.57 -23.74 -29.76
CA THR A 104 -38.61 -24.69 -29.36
C THR A 104 -38.00 -26.07 -29.24
N LEU A 105 -38.10 -26.69 -28.07
CA LEU A 105 -37.62 -28.04 -27.82
C LEU A 105 -38.57 -29.08 -28.41
N GLY A 106 -37.98 -30.14 -28.89
CA GLY A 106 -38.77 -31.27 -29.39
C GLY A 106 -39.41 -32.11 -28.28
N PRO A 107 -40.41 -32.94 -28.61
CA PRO A 107 -41.17 -33.71 -27.63
C PRO A 107 -40.39 -34.88 -27.00
N LEU A 108 -39.22 -35.19 -27.50
CA LEU A 108 -38.40 -36.31 -26.98
C LEU A 108 -37.61 -35.89 -25.76
N PHE A 109 -37.59 -36.73 -24.74
CA PHE A 109 -36.79 -36.57 -23.55
C PHE A 109 -35.29 -36.70 -23.83
N GLY A 110 -34.52 -35.98 -23.08
CA GLY A 110 -33.07 -36.05 -23.08
C GLY A 110 -32.40 -34.94 -23.86
N ASP A 111 -31.17 -35.18 -24.24
CA ASP A 111 -30.30 -34.22 -24.87
C ASP A 111 -30.71 -33.90 -26.31
N GLN A 112 -30.93 -32.64 -26.59
CA GLN A 112 -31.09 -32.09 -27.92
C GLN A 112 -29.96 -31.09 -28.21
N TYR A 113 -29.43 -31.11 -29.42
CA TYR A 113 -28.28 -30.33 -29.79
C TYR A 113 -28.58 -29.38 -30.96
N LEU A 114 -28.14 -28.11 -30.78
CA LEU A 114 -28.17 -27.11 -31.83
C LEU A 114 -26.71 -26.71 -32.17
N GLU A 115 -26.37 -26.79 -33.44
CA GLU A 115 -25.08 -26.22 -33.89
C GLU A 115 -25.30 -24.78 -34.31
N VAL A 116 -24.46 -23.91 -33.76
CA VAL A 116 -24.35 -22.50 -34.12
C VAL A 116 -23.06 -22.34 -34.90
N SER A 117 -23.11 -21.75 -36.09
CA SER A 117 -21.94 -21.55 -36.94
C SER A 117 -21.93 -20.17 -37.60
N CYS A 118 -20.76 -19.65 -37.91
CA CYS A 118 -20.61 -18.42 -38.67
C CYS A 118 -20.70 -18.69 -40.17
N ALA A 119 -21.46 -17.86 -40.89
CA ALA A 119 -21.63 -18.04 -42.33
C ALA A 119 -20.38 -17.71 -43.13
N SER A 120 -19.61 -16.69 -42.70
CA SER A 120 -18.35 -16.33 -43.31
C SER A 120 -17.24 -17.34 -43.08
N ARG A 121 -17.30 -18.08 -41.96
CA ARG A 121 -16.31 -19.12 -41.62
C ARG A 121 -16.97 -20.34 -40.96
N PRO A 122 -17.47 -21.29 -41.75
CA PRO A 122 -18.25 -22.41 -41.26
C PRO A 122 -17.47 -23.38 -40.34
N SER A 123 -16.15 -23.28 -40.31
CA SER A 123 -15.31 -24.04 -39.37
C SER A 123 -15.45 -23.52 -37.92
N VAL A 124 -15.86 -22.25 -37.74
CA VAL A 124 -16.15 -21.65 -36.43
C VAL A 124 -17.56 -22.02 -36.04
N LYS A 125 -17.68 -22.96 -35.17
CA LYS A 125 -18.98 -23.52 -34.73
C LYS A 125 -18.94 -23.88 -33.25
N LYS A 126 -20.12 -23.75 -32.61
CA LYS A 126 -20.37 -24.14 -31.23
C LYS A 126 -21.60 -25.07 -31.18
N ARG A 127 -21.51 -26.12 -30.41
CA ARG A 127 -22.64 -27.01 -30.14
C ARG A 127 -23.29 -26.57 -28.84
N LEU A 128 -24.58 -26.23 -28.88
CA LEU A 128 -25.39 -25.95 -27.71
C LEU A 128 -26.17 -27.20 -27.33
N ARG A 129 -26.24 -27.47 -26.04
CA ARG A 129 -26.96 -28.59 -25.46
C ARG A 129 -28.24 -28.12 -24.81
N PHE A 130 -29.37 -28.72 -25.19
CA PHE A 130 -30.70 -28.53 -24.59
C PHE A 130 -31.15 -29.86 -24.00
N ILE A 131 -31.79 -29.77 -22.83
CA ILE A 131 -32.36 -30.95 -22.18
C ILE A 131 -33.87 -30.77 -22.16
N SER A 132 -34.60 -31.65 -22.87
CA SER A 132 -36.05 -31.59 -23.09
C SER A 132 -36.82 -32.61 -22.26
N GLY A 133 -38.01 -32.25 -21.78
CA GLY A 133 -38.89 -33.08 -20.96
C GLY A 133 -38.45 -33.32 -19.54
N VAL A 134 -37.39 -32.68 -19.11
CA VAL A 134 -36.81 -32.84 -17.78
C VAL A 134 -36.59 -31.47 -17.13
N GLN A 135 -37.17 -31.29 -15.96
CA GLN A 135 -36.83 -30.20 -15.09
C GLN A 135 -35.80 -30.66 -14.07
N ILE A 136 -34.75 -29.86 -13.87
CA ILE A 136 -33.70 -30.14 -12.89
C ILE A 136 -33.74 -29.07 -11.82
N ALA A 137 -33.88 -29.52 -10.58
CA ALA A 137 -33.73 -28.65 -9.41
C ALA A 137 -32.51 -29.06 -8.59
N ASN A 138 -31.98 -28.08 -7.82
CA ASN A 138 -30.86 -28.32 -6.92
C ASN A 138 -29.55 -28.81 -7.59
N ASN A 139 -29.35 -28.52 -8.89
CA ASN A 139 -28.09 -28.76 -9.60
C ASN A 139 -27.03 -27.74 -9.24
N LYS A 140 -25.75 -28.10 -9.40
CA LYS A 140 -24.57 -27.27 -9.10
C LYS A 140 -24.51 -26.79 -7.65
N GLN A 141 -24.94 -27.64 -6.73
CA GLN A 141 -24.83 -27.41 -5.30
C GLN A 141 -23.41 -27.66 -4.81
N GLU A 142 -23.14 -27.17 -3.63
CA GLU A 142 -21.86 -27.31 -2.94
C GLU A 142 -22.07 -27.83 -1.55
N ALA A 143 -21.15 -28.71 -1.11
CA ALA A 143 -21.12 -29.27 0.23
C ALA A 143 -19.71 -29.20 0.82
N GLY A 144 -19.62 -29.23 2.14
CA GLY A 144 -18.36 -29.50 2.81
C GLY A 144 -17.84 -30.92 2.45
N ALA A 145 -16.52 -31.06 2.29
CA ALA A 145 -15.94 -32.37 2.03
C ALA A 145 -16.27 -33.36 3.16
N GLY A 146 -16.91 -34.46 2.81
CA GLY A 146 -17.44 -35.45 3.75
C GLY A 146 -18.88 -35.21 4.20
N GLN A 147 -19.57 -34.23 3.64
CA GLN A 147 -20.96 -33.93 3.96
C GLN A 147 -21.87 -34.24 2.77
N SER A 148 -23.16 -34.47 3.06
CA SER A 148 -24.20 -34.54 2.03
C SER A 148 -24.49 -33.16 1.47
N LEU A 149 -24.99 -33.08 0.23
CA LEU A 149 -25.48 -31.86 -0.37
C LEU A 149 -26.60 -31.24 0.52
N PRO A 150 -26.71 -29.90 0.56
CA PRO A 150 -27.72 -29.20 1.36
C PRO A 150 -29.16 -29.59 1.00
N ASN A 151 -29.37 -29.89 -0.27
CA ASN A 151 -30.64 -30.38 -0.79
C ASN A 151 -30.39 -31.57 -1.72
N PRO A 152 -31.27 -32.59 -1.77
CA PRO A 152 -31.13 -33.69 -2.72
C PRO A 152 -31.20 -33.14 -4.15
N LEU A 153 -30.42 -33.75 -5.05
CA LEU A 153 -30.53 -33.50 -6.49
C LEU A 153 -31.90 -34.00 -6.93
N ARG A 154 -32.72 -33.15 -7.52
CA ARG A 154 -34.10 -33.45 -7.90
C ARG A 154 -34.30 -33.33 -9.40
N ILE A 155 -34.92 -34.34 -9.98
CA ILE A 155 -35.33 -34.38 -11.37
C ILE A 155 -36.82 -34.58 -11.42
N THR A 156 -37.52 -33.81 -12.28
CA THR A 156 -38.92 -33.94 -12.54
C THR A 156 -39.11 -34.24 -14.03
N LEU A 157 -39.81 -35.32 -14.33
CA LEU A 157 -40.13 -35.72 -15.67
C LEU A 157 -41.54 -35.29 -16.06
N LEU A 158 -41.68 -34.70 -17.26
CA LEU A 158 -42.93 -34.17 -17.78
C LEU A 158 -43.17 -34.72 -19.17
N ASP A 159 -44.45 -34.94 -19.53
CA ASP A 159 -44.85 -35.25 -20.88
C ASP A 159 -44.90 -34.01 -21.79
N ALA A 160 -45.33 -34.23 -23.06
CA ALA A 160 -45.43 -33.15 -24.04
C ALA A 160 -46.51 -32.08 -23.68
N GLU A 161 -47.46 -32.40 -22.81
CA GLU A 161 -48.54 -31.52 -22.30
C GLU A 161 -48.19 -30.98 -20.91
N GLU A 162 -46.93 -31.03 -20.48
CA GLU A 162 -46.45 -30.56 -19.18
C GLU A 162 -47.06 -31.27 -17.97
N ARG A 163 -47.59 -32.47 -18.13
CA ARG A 163 -48.12 -33.28 -17.05
C ARG A 163 -46.99 -34.14 -16.43
N PRO A 164 -46.98 -34.32 -15.12
CA PRO A 164 -45.95 -35.16 -14.46
C PRO A 164 -46.05 -36.61 -14.87
N LEU A 165 -44.91 -37.21 -15.14
CA LEU A 165 -44.79 -38.63 -15.46
C LEU A 165 -44.44 -39.42 -14.20
N ALA A 166 -45.42 -40.02 -13.56
CA ALA A 166 -45.24 -40.86 -12.38
C ALA A 166 -44.84 -42.28 -12.74
N GLY A 167 -44.12 -42.97 -11.86
CA GLY A 167 -43.81 -44.36 -12.02
C GLY A 167 -42.70 -44.70 -13.05
N VAL A 168 -41.94 -43.69 -13.50
CA VAL A 168 -40.82 -43.89 -14.44
C VAL A 168 -39.56 -44.25 -13.68
N PRO A 169 -38.86 -45.37 -13.99
CA PRO A 169 -37.59 -45.71 -13.34
C PRO A 169 -36.47 -44.82 -13.80
N VAL A 170 -35.71 -44.29 -12.82
CA VAL A 170 -34.55 -43.40 -13.03
C VAL A 170 -33.34 -43.98 -12.29
N PHE A 171 -32.21 -44.02 -12.95
CA PHE A 171 -30.95 -44.53 -12.40
C PHE A 171 -29.91 -43.43 -12.26
N PHE A 172 -29.21 -43.42 -11.14
CA PHE A 172 -28.17 -42.45 -10.83
C PHE A 172 -26.83 -43.16 -10.73
N THR A 173 -25.85 -42.65 -11.46
CA THR A 173 -24.46 -43.20 -11.44
C THR A 173 -23.48 -42.07 -11.28
N LEU A 174 -22.55 -42.19 -10.32
CA LEU A 174 -21.46 -41.25 -10.14
C LEU A 174 -20.37 -41.53 -11.19
N ILE A 175 -20.26 -40.64 -12.19
CA ILE A 175 -19.33 -40.80 -13.32
C ILE A 175 -18.01 -40.06 -13.12
N ARG A 176 -17.99 -39.02 -12.27
CA ARG A 176 -16.79 -38.30 -11.90
C ARG A 176 -16.81 -37.93 -10.43
N GLU A 177 -15.71 -38.18 -9.76
CA GLU A 177 -15.47 -37.81 -8.37
C GLU A 177 -13.98 -37.50 -8.16
N PRO A 178 -13.63 -36.58 -7.26
CA PRO A 178 -12.23 -36.23 -6.98
C PRO A 178 -11.42 -37.40 -6.40
N SER A 179 -12.09 -38.30 -5.72
CA SER A 179 -11.52 -39.52 -5.14
C SER A 179 -12.64 -40.53 -4.99
N LYS A 180 -12.38 -41.84 -5.19
CA LYS A 180 -13.39 -42.91 -4.99
C LYS A 180 -13.94 -42.90 -3.57
N GLY A 181 -15.25 -43.00 -3.45
CA GLY A 181 -15.93 -43.06 -2.14
C GLY A 181 -17.11 -42.11 -1.96
N GLY A 182 -17.46 -41.33 -2.97
CA GLY A 182 -18.74 -40.61 -3.02
C GLY A 182 -19.91 -41.57 -2.98
N LYS A 183 -20.99 -41.21 -2.27
CA LYS A 183 -22.18 -42.07 -2.13
C LYS A 183 -23.40 -41.38 -2.70
N LEU A 184 -24.14 -42.08 -3.51
CA LEU A 184 -25.48 -41.72 -3.99
C LEU A 184 -26.52 -42.57 -3.27
N THR A 185 -27.57 -41.96 -2.77
CA THR A 185 -28.66 -42.65 -2.06
C THR A 185 -29.98 -42.01 -2.42
N PRO A 186 -30.93 -42.75 -3.06
CA PRO A 186 -30.75 -44.06 -3.68
C PRO A 186 -30.00 -43.98 -5.02
N THR A 187 -29.45 -45.10 -5.54
CA THR A 187 -28.83 -45.18 -6.87
C THR A 187 -29.89 -45.45 -7.98
N ALA A 188 -31.10 -45.78 -7.62
CA ALA A 188 -32.24 -45.93 -8.53
C ALA A 188 -33.53 -45.56 -7.78
N GLY A 189 -34.47 -44.93 -8.46
CA GLY A 189 -35.76 -44.53 -7.89
C GLY A 189 -36.84 -44.53 -8.99
N MET A 190 -38.10 -44.45 -8.57
CA MET A 190 -39.23 -44.22 -9.47
C MET A 190 -39.76 -42.80 -9.23
N THR A 191 -40.17 -42.11 -10.30
CA THR A 191 -40.84 -40.80 -10.15
C THR A 191 -42.14 -40.94 -9.40
N ASP A 192 -42.37 -39.99 -8.49
CA ASP A 192 -43.57 -39.89 -7.69
C ASP A 192 -44.77 -39.32 -8.51
N GLU A 193 -45.93 -39.10 -7.86
CA GLU A 193 -47.12 -38.50 -8.48
C GLU A 193 -46.88 -37.11 -9.07
N THR A 194 -45.85 -36.39 -8.63
CA THR A 194 -45.42 -35.11 -9.18
C THR A 194 -44.41 -35.25 -10.31
N GLY A 195 -44.13 -36.47 -10.75
CA GLY A 195 -43.10 -36.77 -11.73
C GLY A 195 -41.68 -36.64 -11.24
N ALA A 196 -41.47 -36.44 -9.94
CA ALA A 196 -40.15 -36.12 -9.34
C ALA A 196 -39.47 -37.38 -8.79
N VAL A 197 -38.15 -37.35 -8.84
CA VAL A 197 -37.26 -38.30 -8.16
C VAL A 197 -36.06 -37.54 -7.58
N GLU A 198 -35.65 -37.93 -6.40
CA GLU A 198 -34.57 -37.28 -5.65
C GLU A 198 -33.42 -38.24 -5.35
N VAL A 199 -32.20 -37.74 -5.38
CA VAL A 199 -31.00 -38.45 -4.98
C VAL A 199 -30.11 -37.60 -4.10
N GLU A 200 -29.71 -38.16 -2.98
CA GLU A 200 -28.75 -37.53 -2.07
C GLU A 200 -27.31 -37.91 -2.48
N LEU A 201 -26.45 -36.91 -2.61
CA LEU A 201 -25.03 -37.13 -2.84
C LEU A 201 -24.25 -36.75 -1.58
N THR A 202 -23.53 -37.74 -1.01
CA THR A 202 -22.57 -37.52 0.07
C THR A 202 -21.16 -37.49 -0.51
N THR A 203 -20.41 -36.40 -0.24
CA THR A 203 -19.06 -36.16 -0.73
C THR A 203 -18.02 -36.90 0.11
N VAL A 204 -16.81 -37.10 -0.43
CA VAL A 204 -15.70 -37.76 0.29
C VAL A 204 -15.04 -36.82 1.28
N ALA A 205 -14.81 -37.31 2.51
CA ALA A 205 -14.17 -36.52 3.56
C ALA A 205 -12.73 -36.08 3.14
N GLY A 206 -12.42 -34.81 3.34
CA GLY A 206 -11.10 -34.23 3.08
C GLY A 206 -10.73 -34.10 1.59
N LYS A 207 -11.62 -34.44 0.66
CA LYS A 207 -11.38 -34.37 -0.79
C LYS A 207 -12.26 -33.30 -1.43
N THR A 208 -11.62 -32.35 -2.12
CA THR A 208 -12.29 -31.26 -2.83
C THR A 208 -12.31 -31.50 -4.32
N GLY A 209 -13.36 -31.08 -5.01
CA GLY A 209 -13.48 -31.16 -6.46
C GLY A 209 -14.90 -31.36 -6.96
N VAL A 210 -15.01 -31.62 -8.23
CA VAL A 210 -16.29 -31.76 -8.94
C VAL A 210 -16.77 -33.19 -8.92
N TYR A 211 -18.04 -33.37 -8.60
CA TYR A 211 -18.80 -34.59 -8.70
C TYR A 211 -19.77 -34.47 -9.89
N GLU A 212 -19.77 -35.44 -10.78
CA GLU A 212 -20.73 -35.52 -11.88
C GLU A 212 -21.58 -36.80 -11.73
N VAL A 213 -22.89 -36.61 -11.63
CA VAL A 213 -23.87 -37.68 -11.53
C VAL A 213 -24.54 -37.83 -12.89
N SER A 214 -24.45 -39.01 -13.45
CA SER A 214 -25.18 -39.42 -14.65
C SER A 214 -26.58 -39.91 -14.29
N VAL A 215 -27.58 -39.41 -14.97
CA VAL A 215 -28.97 -39.82 -14.79
C VAL A 215 -29.48 -40.50 -16.07
N GLU A 216 -29.89 -41.71 -15.95
CA GLU A 216 -30.46 -42.50 -17.02
C GLU A 216 -31.93 -42.79 -16.70
N ILE A 217 -32.80 -42.60 -17.67
CA ILE A 217 -34.25 -42.81 -17.54
C ILE A 217 -34.57 -44.08 -18.31
N ALA A 218 -35.39 -45.00 -17.73
CA ALA A 218 -35.86 -46.18 -18.45
C ALA A 218 -37.00 -45.79 -19.42
N ASP A 219 -36.97 -46.33 -20.60
CA ASP A 219 -38.08 -46.26 -21.55
C ASP A 219 -39.18 -47.33 -21.26
N ALA A 220 -40.34 -47.20 -21.90
CA ALA A 220 -41.44 -48.09 -21.70
C ALA A 220 -41.14 -49.55 -22.12
N ALA A 221 -40.05 -49.79 -22.88
CA ALA A 221 -39.57 -51.09 -23.31
C ALA A 221 -38.50 -51.69 -22.40
N GLY A 222 -38.13 -51.02 -21.32
CA GLY A 222 -37.09 -51.43 -20.37
C GLY A 222 -35.66 -51.06 -20.78
N GLY A 223 -35.47 -50.33 -21.90
CA GLY A 223 -34.21 -49.77 -22.32
C GLY A 223 -33.87 -48.50 -21.53
N ARG A 224 -32.57 -48.22 -21.36
CA ARG A 224 -32.11 -46.97 -20.76
C ARG A 224 -31.91 -45.91 -21.84
N THR A 225 -32.13 -44.64 -21.47
CA THR A 225 -31.88 -43.53 -22.38
C THR A 225 -30.46 -43.55 -22.94
N ALA A 226 -30.34 -43.44 -24.26
CA ALA A 226 -29.05 -43.51 -24.98
C ALA A 226 -28.13 -42.30 -24.64
N ARG A 227 -28.68 -41.27 -24.01
CA ARG A 227 -27.94 -40.05 -23.62
C ARG A 227 -28.30 -39.67 -22.19
N PRO A 228 -27.40 -39.93 -21.23
CA PRO A 228 -27.63 -39.62 -19.82
C PRO A 228 -27.61 -38.13 -19.58
N ILE A 229 -28.42 -37.65 -18.64
CA ILE A 229 -28.41 -36.28 -18.12
C ILE A 229 -27.28 -36.20 -17.13
N ARG A 230 -26.53 -35.08 -17.12
CA ARG A 230 -25.43 -34.85 -16.17
C ARG A 230 -25.82 -33.79 -15.15
N LEU A 231 -25.70 -34.14 -13.89
CA LEU A 231 -25.78 -33.23 -12.74
C LEU A 231 -24.42 -33.02 -12.17
N GLU A 232 -24.13 -31.81 -11.75
CA GLU A 232 -22.85 -31.40 -11.20
C GLU A 232 -23.01 -30.95 -9.74
N ALA A 233 -22.11 -31.35 -8.86
CA ALA A 233 -21.98 -30.88 -7.51
C ALA A 233 -20.49 -30.69 -7.17
N ARG A 234 -20.19 -29.90 -6.16
CA ARG A 234 -18.81 -29.65 -5.74
C ARG A 234 -18.62 -29.91 -4.25
N ALA A 235 -17.48 -30.50 -3.91
CA ALA A 235 -17.04 -30.64 -2.55
C ALA A 235 -15.88 -29.69 -2.27
N MET A 236 -15.93 -29.00 -1.12
CA MET A 236 -14.90 -28.06 -0.70
C MET A 236 -14.56 -28.21 0.77
N HIS A 237 -13.35 -27.76 1.12
CA HIS A 237 -12.88 -27.69 2.49
C HIS A 237 -12.64 -26.22 2.85
N VAL A 238 -13.50 -25.62 3.67
CA VAL A 238 -13.46 -24.20 4.03
C VAL A 238 -12.11 -23.80 4.62
N GLY A 239 -11.47 -24.69 5.40
CA GLY A 239 -10.15 -24.44 5.96
C GLY A 239 -9.05 -24.25 4.90
N ASN A 240 -9.03 -25.11 3.88
CA ASN A 240 -8.04 -25.01 2.79
C ASN A 240 -8.24 -23.74 1.96
N LEU A 241 -9.48 -23.33 1.78
CA LEU A 241 -9.83 -22.09 1.11
C LEU A 241 -9.34 -20.88 1.91
N ALA A 242 -9.63 -20.84 3.21
CA ALA A 242 -9.14 -19.75 4.08
C ALA A 242 -7.61 -19.69 4.08
N ILE A 243 -6.92 -20.84 4.16
CA ILE A 243 -5.45 -20.92 4.06
C ILE A 243 -4.96 -20.40 2.71
N GLY A 244 -5.65 -20.76 1.61
CA GLY A 244 -5.27 -20.31 0.26
C GLY A 244 -5.44 -18.79 0.08
N VAL A 245 -6.52 -18.21 0.57
CA VAL A 245 -6.76 -16.74 0.52
C VAL A 245 -5.76 -16.02 1.41
N LEU A 246 -5.58 -16.45 2.66
CA LEU A 246 -4.64 -15.83 3.59
C LEU A 246 -3.18 -16.00 3.14
N GLY A 247 -2.83 -17.17 2.61
CA GLY A 247 -1.50 -17.42 2.04
C GLY A 247 -1.23 -16.56 0.81
N GLY A 248 -2.21 -16.44 -0.09
CA GLY A 248 -2.13 -15.55 -1.24
C GLY A 248 -1.97 -14.08 -0.83
N LEU A 249 -2.75 -13.63 0.16
CA LEU A 249 -2.63 -12.29 0.73
C LEU A 249 -1.26 -12.05 1.39
N ALA A 250 -0.75 -13.01 2.13
CA ALA A 250 0.57 -12.92 2.75
C ALA A 250 1.69 -12.80 1.71
N ILE A 251 1.66 -13.60 0.65
CA ILE A 251 2.62 -13.52 -0.47
C ILE A 251 2.48 -12.18 -1.21
N PHE A 252 1.26 -11.70 -1.43
CA PHE A 252 0.98 -10.40 -2.05
C PHE A 252 1.60 -9.26 -1.22
N VAL A 253 1.34 -9.22 0.09
CA VAL A 253 1.86 -8.18 0.99
C VAL A 253 3.38 -8.27 1.09
N PHE A 254 3.95 -9.46 1.21
CA PHE A 254 5.40 -9.66 1.24
C PHE A 254 6.06 -9.22 -0.07
N GLY A 255 5.47 -9.58 -1.22
CA GLY A 255 5.93 -9.13 -2.54
C GLY A 255 5.92 -7.61 -2.68
N MET A 256 4.86 -6.96 -2.18
CA MET A 256 4.75 -5.51 -2.18
C MET A 256 5.83 -4.86 -1.28
N THR A 257 6.07 -5.39 -0.09
CA THR A 257 7.11 -4.90 0.82
C THR A 257 8.50 -5.02 0.18
N LEU A 258 8.80 -6.20 -0.37
CA LEU A 258 10.09 -6.45 -1.02
C LEU A 258 10.31 -5.56 -2.25
N MET A 259 9.26 -5.31 -3.03
CA MET A 259 9.30 -4.36 -4.16
C MET A 259 9.56 -2.94 -3.68
N SER A 260 8.89 -2.51 -2.61
CA SER A 260 9.06 -1.21 -1.97
C SER A 260 10.49 -1.00 -1.50
N ASP A 261 11.04 -1.96 -0.76
CA ASP A 261 12.42 -1.91 -0.24
C ASP A 261 13.44 -1.85 -1.38
N GLY A 262 13.21 -2.65 -2.43
CA GLY A 262 14.04 -2.61 -3.64
C GLY A 262 14.02 -1.25 -4.34
N LEU A 263 12.84 -0.64 -4.50
CA LEU A 263 12.68 0.68 -5.09
C LEU A 263 13.35 1.77 -4.23
N GLN A 264 13.21 1.70 -2.91
CA GLN A 264 13.87 2.61 -1.97
C GLN A 264 15.40 2.51 -2.08
N GLN A 265 15.93 1.29 -2.16
CA GLN A 265 17.36 1.06 -2.33
C GLN A 265 17.89 1.61 -3.66
N VAL A 266 17.13 1.50 -4.75
CA VAL A 266 17.47 2.09 -6.05
C VAL A 266 17.36 3.61 -6.03
N ALA A 267 16.34 4.16 -5.37
CA ALA A 267 16.10 5.59 -5.31
C ALA A 267 17.19 6.34 -4.52
N GLY A 268 17.70 5.74 -3.43
CA GLY A 268 18.81 6.25 -2.64
C GLY A 268 18.70 7.74 -2.30
N ASN A 269 19.79 8.50 -2.46
CA ASN A 269 19.87 9.93 -2.16
C ASN A 269 18.99 10.83 -3.07
N ARG A 270 18.43 10.31 -4.18
CA ARG A 270 17.51 11.09 -5.03
C ARG A 270 16.21 11.44 -4.29
N LEU A 271 15.81 10.59 -3.34
CA LEU A 271 14.65 10.82 -2.51
C LEU A 271 14.80 12.06 -1.63
N LYS A 272 15.99 12.26 -1.03
CA LYS A 272 16.32 13.45 -0.23
C LYS A 272 16.26 14.73 -1.07
N ARG A 273 16.76 14.71 -2.32
CA ARG A 273 16.71 15.87 -3.21
C ARG A 273 15.27 16.25 -3.59
N VAL A 274 14.38 15.27 -3.81
CA VAL A 274 12.97 15.54 -4.09
C VAL A 274 12.31 16.22 -2.90
N LEU A 275 12.60 15.78 -1.69
CA LEU A 275 12.10 16.42 -0.46
C LEU A 275 12.69 17.82 -0.25
N GLY A 276 13.93 18.09 -0.67
CA GLY A 276 14.55 19.42 -0.61
C GLY A 276 13.85 20.48 -1.48
N TYR A 277 13.13 20.08 -2.54
CA TYR A 277 12.35 21.01 -3.38
C TYR A 277 11.04 21.50 -2.74
N ILE A 278 10.69 21.06 -1.53
CA ILE A 278 9.44 21.42 -0.83
C ILE A 278 9.41 22.88 -0.39
N THR A 279 10.51 23.61 -0.51
CA THR A 279 10.84 24.84 0.21
C THR A 279 10.04 26.12 -0.13
N GLY A 280 8.94 26.08 -0.87
CA GLY A 280 8.29 27.38 -1.13
C GLY A 280 6.84 27.37 -1.62
N ASN A 281 6.36 26.25 -2.15
CA ASN A 281 5.05 26.21 -2.79
C ASN A 281 4.29 24.93 -2.45
N HIS A 282 3.01 25.05 -2.04
CA HIS A 282 2.15 23.92 -1.70
C HIS A 282 2.00 22.91 -2.88
N VAL A 283 2.03 23.39 -4.13
CA VAL A 283 1.97 22.54 -5.32
C VAL A 283 3.22 21.67 -5.42
N MET A 284 4.40 22.22 -5.14
CA MET A 284 5.65 21.45 -5.13
C MET A 284 5.67 20.44 -3.99
N ALA A 285 5.11 20.77 -2.83
CA ALA A 285 4.96 19.83 -1.72
C ALA A 285 4.05 18.64 -2.11
N ILE A 286 2.93 18.89 -2.81
CA ILE A 286 2.04 17.85 -3.32
C ILE A 286 2.79 16.98 -4.33
N PHE A 287 3.50 17.60 -5.27
CA PHE A 287 4.25 16.86 -6.29
C PHE A 287 5.37 16.01 -5.67
N ALA A 288 6.11 16.56 -4.70
CA ALA A 288 7.14 15.83 -3.96
C ALA A 288 6.54 14.65 -3.19
N GLY A 289 5.42 14.86 -2.47
CA GLY A 289 4.72 13.79 -1.75
C GLY A 289 4.23 12.68 -2.69
N ALA A 290 3.67 13.04 -3.85
CA ALA A 290 3.24 12.07 -4.86
C ALA A 290 4.41 11.27 -5.44
N THR A 291 5.52 11.95 -5.74
CA THR A 291 6.73 11.31 -6.29
C THR A 291 7.37 10.38 -5.26
N VAL A 292 7.54 10.86 -4.03
CA VAL A 292 8.12 10.07 -2.92
C VAL A 292 7.28 8.82 -2.66
N THR A 293 5.96 8.98 -2.51
CA THR A 293 5.07 7.83 -2.25
C THR A 293 5.00 6.89 -3.44
N GLY A 294 4.98 7.42 -4.68
CA GLY A 294 5.02 6.59 -5.89
C GLY A 294 6.31 5.78 -6.03
N LEU A 295 7.44 6.30 -5.55
CA LEU A 295 8.73 5.61 -5.53
C LEU A 295 8.82 4.62 -4.37
N ILE A 296 8.43 5.04 -3.14
CA ILE A 296 8.47 4.21 -1.94
C ILE A 296 7.36 3.15 -1.96
N GLN A 297 6.27 3.38 -2.71
CA GLN A 297 5.07 2.51 -2.73
C GLN A 297 4.39 2.36 -1.36
N SER A 298 4.61 3.32 -0.44
CA SER A 298 4.05 3.32 0.91
C SER A 298 3.70 4.74 1.35
N SER A 299 2.41 5.05 1.35
CA SER A 299 1.90 6.33 1.88
C SER A 299 2.07 6.43 3.40
N SER A 300 1.95 5.30 4.11
CA SER A 300 2.18 5.26 5.55
C SER A 300 3.60 5.67 5.90
N ALA A 301 4.62 5.12 5.22
CA ALA A 301 6.02 5.49 5.42
C ALA A 301 6.26 6.97 5.07
N ALA A 302 5.75 7.45 3.92
CA ALA A 302 5.88 8.85 3.50
C ALA A 302 5.21 9.81 4.50
N THR A 303 4.04 9.45 5.03
CA THR A 303 3.32 10.28 6.00
C THR A 303 3.99 10.27 7.37
N VAL A 304 4.46 9.11 7.87
CA VAL A 304 5.23 9.02 9.13
C VAL A 304 6.51 9.83 9.03
N MET A 305 7.23 9.74 7.90
CA MET A 305 8.41 10.57 7.64
C MET A 305 8.05 12.06 7.65
N THR A 306 6.93 12.45 7.03
CA THR A 306 6.45 13.84 7.02
C THR A 306 6.13 14.33 8.43
N VAL A 307 5.44 13.51 9.25
CA VAL A 307 5.19 13.78 10.67
C VAL A 307 6.50 13.98 11.43
N GLY A 308 7.50 13.14 11.15
CA GLY A 308 8.83 13.24 11.71
C GLY A 308 9.55 14.55 11.32
N PHE A 309 9.50 14.94 10.05
CA PHE A 309 10.10 16.22 9.61
C PHE A 309 9.42 17.44 10.24
N VAL A 310 8.11 17.41 10.42
CA VAL A 310 7.40 18.46 11.14
C VAL A 310 7.79 18.46 12.61
N ASN A 311 7.93 17.29 13.22
CA ASN A 311 8.38 17.16 14.60
C ASN A 311 9.79 17.71 14.79
N ALA A 312 10.68 17.50 13.83
CA ALA A 312 12.02 18.05 13.79
C ALA A 312 12.08 19.53 13.38
N GLY A 313 10.95 20.17 13.02
CA GLY A 313 10.90 21.55 12.54
C GLY A 313 11.50 21.76 11.15
N LEU A 314 11.71 20.69 10.37
CA LEU A 314 12.21 20.75 8.99
C LEU A 314 11.10 21.14 8.01
N LEU A 315 9.86 20.85 8.34
CA LEU A 315 8.68 21.22 7.55
C LEU A 315 7.68 22.00 8.40
N THR A 316 7.09 23.01 7.80
CA THR A 316 5.92 23.68 8.38
C THR A 316 4.67 22.80 8.23
N LEU A 317 3.66 23.00 9.09
CA LEU A 317 2.38 22.31 9.01
C LEU A 317 1.75 22.38 7.60
N LYS A 318 1.78 23.55 6.95
CA LYS A 318 1.19 23.74 5.62
C LYS A 318 1.93 22.96 4.53
N GLN A 319 3.25 22.90 4.60
CA GLN A 319 4.08 22.10 3.68
C GLN A 319 3.79 20.61 3.88
N ALA A 320 3.72 20.16 5.14
CA ALA A 320 3.41 18.79 5.49
C ALA A 320 2.02 18.34 4.99
N ILE A 321 1.00 19.20 5.12
CA ILE A 321 -0.33 18.93 4.55
C ILE A 321 -0.24 18.74 3.04
N GLY A 322 0.57 19.57 2.34
CA GLY A 322 0.81 19.40 0.90
C GLY A 322 1.46 18.07 0.58
N VAL A 323 2.50 17.66 1.32
CA VAL A 323 3.16 16.35 1.14
C VAL A 323 2.18 15.20 1.37
N VAL A 324 1.35 15.28 2.41
CA VAL A 324 0.31 14.27 2.72
C VAL A 324 -0.71 14.17 1.59
N PHE A 325 -1.17 15.28 1.03
CA PHE A 325 -2.05 15.29 -0.15
C PHE A 325 -1.40 14.58 -1.33
N GLY A 326 -0.13 14.89 -1.59
CA GLY A 326 0.65 14.20 -2.62
C GLY A 326 0.80 12.71 -2.34
N ALA A 327 1.06 12.32 -1.10
CA ALA A 327 1.21 10.92 -0.70
C ALA A 327 -0.05 10.09 -1.02
N ASN A 328 -1.24 10.66 -0.81
CA ASN A 328 -2.50 10.00 -1.19
C ASN A 328 -2.61 9.78 -2.71
N ILE A 329 -2.19 10.76 -3.54
CA ILE A 329 -2.11 10.56 -5.00
C ILE A 329 -1.10 9.46 -5.33
N GLY A 330 0.09 9.49 -4.73
CA GLY A 330 1.16 8.52 -4.99
C GLY A 330 0.75 7.07 -4.73
N THR A 331 -0.08 6.82 -3.71
CA THR A 331 -0.63 5.49 -3.38
C THR A 331 -1.47 4.91 -4.51
N THR A 332 -2.09 5.75 -5.34
CA THR A 332 -2.95 5.28 -6.43
C THR A 332 -2.18 4.54 -7.52
N ILE A 333 -0.88 4.81 -7.66
CA ILE A 333 0.01 4.10 -8.60
C ILE A 333 0.01 2.60 -8.31
N THR A 334 0.06 2.22 -7.03
CA THR A 334 0.01 0.80 -6.61
C THR A 334 -1.32 0.16 -7.02
N GLY A 335 -2.45 0.82 -6.73
CA GLY A 335 -3.78 0.34 -7.12
C GLY A 335 -3.91 0.15 -8.63
N GLN A 336 -3.42 1.13 -9.41
CA GLN A 336 -3.40 1.03 -10.87
C GLN A 336 -2.53 -0.15 -11.35
N MET A 337 -1.35 -0.32 -10.78
CA MET A 337 -0.44 -1.41 -11.13
C MET A 337 -1.08 -2.78 -10.85
N VAL A 338 -1.67 -2.96 -9.67
CA VAL A 338 -2.35 -4.20 -9.26
C VAL A 338 -3.55 -4.53 -10.15
N SER A 339 -4.22 -3.51 -10.70
CA SER A 339 -5.39 -3.70 -11.57
C SER A 339 -5.06 -4.22 -12.98
N PHE A 340 -3.78 -4.22 -13.38
CA PHE A 340 -3.37 -4.84 -14.64
C PHE A 340 -3.32 -6.37 -14.49
N LYS A 341 -3.83 -7.09 -15.49
CA LYS A 341 -3.73 -8.54 -15.58
C LYS A 341 -2.33 -8.91 -16.10
N LEU A 342 -1.35 -8.97 -15.20
CA LEU A 342 0.05 -9.30 -15.51
C LEU A 342 0.45 -10.70 -14.99
N ASP A 343 -0.52 -11.57 -14.80
CA ASP A 343 -0.35 -12.90 -14.20
C ASP A 343 0.73 -13.75 -14.93
N GLY A 344 0.79 -13.62 -16.26
CA GLY A 344 1.80 -14.30 -17.08
C GLY A 344 3.25 -13.84 -16.86
N LEU A 345 3.45 -12.65 -16.26
CA LEU A 345 4.78 -12.12 -15.96
C LEU A 345 5.25 -12.46 -14.53
N ALA A 346 4.38 -12.97 -13.66
CA ALA A 346 4.70 -13.23 -12.27
C ALA A 346 5.88 -14.22 -12.11
N LEU A 347 5.78 -15.40 -12.67
CA LEU A 347 6.84 -16.42 -12.57
C LEU A 347 8.15 -16.02 -13.26
N PRO A 348 8.16 -15.45 -14.48
CA PRO A 348 9.38 -14.91 -15.09
C PRO A 348 10.05 -13.84 -14.24
N ALA A 349 9.27 -12.92 -13.63
CA ALA A 349 9.80 -11.89 -12.77
C ALA A 349 10.42 -12.46 -11.47
N ILE A 350 9.79 -13.47 -10.86
CA ILE A 350 10.36 -14.18 -9.71
C ILE A 350 11.69 -14.83 -10.09
N ALA A 351 11.70 -15.59 -11.18
CA ALA A 351 12.89 -16.33 -11.62
C ALA A 351 14.07 -15.37 -11.90
N LEU A 352 13.82 -14.29 -12.65
CA LEU A 352 14.84 -13.30 -12.97
C LEU A 352 15.26 -12.52 -11.72
N GLY A 353 14.32 -12.13 -10.86
CA GLY A 353 14.60 -11.44 -9.60
C GLY A 353 15.52 -12.25 -8.68
N VAL A 354 15.24 -13.54 -8.50
CA VAL A 354 16.10 -14.46 -7.71
C VAL A 354 17.47 -14.60 -8.36
N LEU A 355 17.53 -14.81 -9.69
CA LEU A 355 18.82 -14.92 -10.39
C LEU A 355 19.68 -13.68 -10.19
N LEU A 356 19.11 -12.49 -10.35
CA LEU A 356 19.80 -11.22 -10.16
C LEU A 356 20.22 -11.03 -8.69
N LEU A 357 19.39 -11.43 -7.73
CA LEU A 357 19.71 -11.33 -6.31
C LEU A 357 20.93 -12.19 -5.92
N LEU A 358 21.06 -13.37 -6.54
CA LEU A 358 22.20 -14.28 -6.32
C LEU A 358 23.48 -13.85 -7.03
N THR A 359 23.37 -13.11 -8.15
CA THR A 359 24.52 -12.76 -8.99
C THR A 359 25.04 -11.34 -8.77
N LEU A 360 24.18 -10.39 -8.44
CA LEU A 360 24.55 -8.99 -8.27
C LEU A 360 24.96 -8.70 -6.82
N ARG A 361 26.14 -8.13 -6.64
CA ARG A 361 26.70 -7.75 -5.31
C ARG A 361 26.58 -6.26 -5.00
N ARG A 362 26.34 -5.42 -6.03
CA ARG A 362 26.21 -3.96 -5.83
C ARG A 362 24.84 -3.64 -5.26
N ALA A 363 24.77 -2.73 -4.30
CA ALA A 363 23.52 -2.32 -3.63
C ALA A 363 22.40 -1.94 -4.60
N ALA A 364 22.70 -1.08 -5.59
CA ALA A 364 21.71 -0.69 -6.60
C ALA A 364 21.22 -1.89 -7.44
N GLY A 365 22.09 -2.85 -7.75
CA GLY A 365 21.74 -4.07 -8.46
C GLY A 365 20.84 -4.99 -7.63
N GLN A 366 21.13 -5.12 -6.34
CA GLN A 366 20.28 -5.86 -5.41
C GLN A 366 18.91 -5.20 -5.23
N GLY A 367 18.85 -3.85 -5.21
CA GLY A 367 17.59 -3.13 -5.18
C GLY A 367 16.72 -3.44 -6.41
N VAL A 368 17.29 -3.47 -7.62
CA VAL A 368 16.58 -3.88 -8.85
C VAL A 368 16.10 -5.34 -8.75
N ALA A 369 16.94 -6.24 -8.25
CA ALA A 369 16.61 -7.65 -8.08
C ALA A 369 15.45 -7.84 -7.09
N ARG A 370 15.48 -7.16 -5.95
CA ARG A 370 14.39 -7.15 -4.94
C ARG A 370 13.09 -6.58 -5.53
N THR A 371 13.17 -5.48 -6.29
CA THR A 371 12.02 -4.89 -6.97
C THR A 371 11.35 -5.88 -7.91
N LEU A 372 12.15 -6.56 -8.73
CA LEU A 372 11.63 -7.51 -9.72
C LEU A 372 11.05 -8.77 -9.05
N LEU A 373 11.73 -9.30 -8.03
CA LEU A 373 11.25 -10.41 -7.23
C LEU A 373 9.95 -10.06 -6.51
N GLY A 374 9.91 -8.88 -5.87
CA GLY A 374 8.73 -8.38 -5.18
C GLY A 374 7.54 -8.16 -6.12
N PHE A 375 7.78 -7.62 -7.31
CA PHE A 375 6.77 -7.49 -8.37
C PHE A 375 6.19 -8.87 -8.75
N GLY A 376 7.04 -9.86 -8.98
CA GLY A 376 6.60 -11.20 -9.32
C GLY A 376 5.79 -11.87 -8.21
N LEU A 377 6.24 -11.76 -6.95
CA LEU A 377 5.52 -12.30 -5.79
C LEU A 377 4.17 -11.60 -5.57
N LEU A 378 4.09 -10.28 -5.78
CA LEU A 378 2.86 -9.51 -5.68
C LEU A 378 1.79 -10.08 -6.63
N PHE A 379 2.11 -10.23 -7.92
CA PHE A 379 1.16 -10.78 -8.90
C PHE A 379 0.86 -12.26 -8.66
N PHE A 380 1.85 -13.05 -8.25
CA PHE A 380 1.65 -14.46 -7.91
C PHE A 380 0.70 -14.62 -6.71
N GLY A 381 0.90 -13.85 -5.64
CA GLY A 381 0.02 -13.83 -4.47
C GLY A 381 -1.40 -13.41 -4.82
N MET A 382 -1.55 -12.40 -5.69
CA MET A 382 -2.85 -11.94 -6.16
C MET A 382 -3.57 -13.00 -6.99
N THR A 383 -2.87 -13.69 -7.90
CA THR A 383 -3.44 -14.78 -8.70
C THR A 383 -3.90 -15.92 -7.80
N LEU A 384 -3.06 -16.35 -6.85
CA LEU A 384 -3.39 -17.39 -5.89
C LEU A 384 -4.64 -17.04 -5.08
N MET A 385 -4.71 -15.81 -4.55
CA MET A 385 -5.87 -15.32 -3.81
C MET A 385 -7.12 -15.25 -4.69
N SER A 386 -7.01 -14.69 -5.90
CA SER A 386 -8.14 -14.54 -6.82
C SER A 386 -8.72 -15.89 -7.24
N ASP A 387 -7.89 -16.90 -7.48
CA ASP A 387 -8.36 -18.23 -7.85
C ASP A 387 -9.11 -18.92 -6.71
N GLN A 388 -8.65 -18.73 -5.45
CA GLN A 388 -9.40 -19.22 -4.30
C GLN A 388 -10.73 -18.49 -4.14
N LEU A 389 -10.75 -17.17 -4.33
CA LEU A 389 -11.97 -16.35 -4.22
C LEU A 389 -12.99 -16.66 -5.32
N LYS A 390 -12.56 -16.99 -6.55
CA LYS A 390 -13.46 -17.49 -7.61
C LYS A 390 -14.15 -18.80 -7.18
N ASN A 391 -13.43 -19.66 -6.48
CA ASN A 391 -14.04 -20.87 -5.93
C ASN A 391 -15.09 -20.52 -4.86
N VAL A 392 -14.83 -19.50 -4.03
CA VAL A 392 -15.79 -19.03 -2.99
C VAL A 392 -17.05 -18.42 -3.58
N SER A 393 -16.93 -17.71 -4.70
CA SER A 393 -18.09 -17.05 -5.33
C SER A 393 -19.17 -18.03 -5.78
N SER A 394 -18.81 -19.30 -5.88
CA SER A 394 -19.77 -20.37 -6.17
C SER A 394 -20.58 -20.85 -4.94
N PHE A 395 -20.25 -20.41 -3.71
CA PHE A 395 -20.95 -20.82 -2.49
C PHE A 395 -22.05 -19.83 -2.09
N PRO A 396 -23.33 -20.27 -2.10
CA PRO A 396 -24.44 -19.39 -1.74
C PRO A 396 -24.32 -18.78 -0.33
N SER A 397 -23.76 -19.55 0.62
CA SER A 397 -23.59 -19.08 2.00
C SER A 397 -22.59 -17.93 2.11
N PHE A 398 -21.50 -17.96 1.36
CA PHE A 398 -20.53 -16.86 1.32
C PHE A 398 -21.08 -15.66 0.54
N VAL A 399 -21.71 -15.90 -0.59
CA VAL A 399 -22.35 -14.84 -1.40
C VAL A 399 -23.37 -14.06 -0.57
N LYS A 400 -24.18 -14.74 0.26
CA LYS A 400 -25.12 -14.08 1.17
C LYS A 400 -24.45 -13.10 2.14
N VAL A 401 -23.24 -13.40 2.64
CA VAL A 401 -22.52 -12.48 3.52
C VAL A 401 -22.19 -11.18 2.79
N PHE A 402 -21.72 -11.27 1.55
CA PHE A 402 -21.42 -10.08 0.74
C PHE A 402 -22.70 -9.34 0.31
N GLN A 403 -23.81 -10.05 0.11
CA GLN A 403 -25.12 -9.45 -0.17
C GLN A 403 -25.65 -8.61 1.00
N LEU A 404 -25.27 -8.89 2.25
CA LEU A 404 -25.65 -8.08 3.40
C LEU A 404 -25.10 -6.64 3.35
N ILE A 405 -23.98 -6.46 2.66
CA ILE A 405 -23.31 -5.16 2.49
C ILE A 405 -23.46 -4.62 1.07
N ASP A 406 -24.37 -5.19 0.27
CA ASP A 406 -24.57 -4.75 -1.10
C ASP A 406 -25.11 -3.32 -1.13
N CYS A 407 -24.41 -2.47 -1.86
CA CYS A 407 -24.73 -1.05 -2.03
C CYS A 407 -25.46 -0.77 -3.34
N GLN A 408 -25.80 -1.79 -4.12
CA GLN A 408 -26.51 -1.62 -5.38
C GLN A 408 -27.91 -1.02 -5.15
N PRO A 409 -28.32 -0.03 -5.94
CA PRO A 409 -29.68 0.49 -5.90
C PRO A 409 -30.74 -0.61 -6.10
N LEU A 410 -31.78 -0.62 -5.29
CA LEU A 410 -32.87 -1.60 -5.36
C LEU A 410 -33.72 -1.47 -6.64
N VAL A 411 -33.71 -0.29 -7.23
CA VAL A 411 -34.42 0.02 -8.47
C VAL A 411 -33.44 0.68 -9.42
N ALA A 412 -33.46 0.34 -10.68
CA ALA A 412 -32.63 0.95 -11.71
C ALA A 412 -32.80 2.47 -11.71
N GLY A 413 -31.71 3.21 -11.58
CA GLY A 413 -31.73 4.68 -11.44
C GLY A 413 -32.10 5.19 -10.04
N GLY A 414 -32.31 4.31 -9.06
CA GLY A 414 -32.61 4.67 -7.69
C GLY A 414 -31.35 5.06 -6.89
N ALA A 415 -31.59 5.62 -5.69
CA ALA A 415 -30.48 5.96 -4.79
C ALA A 415 -29.87 4.71 -4.16
N MET A 416 -28.56 4.76 -3.91
CA MET A 416 -27.85 3.73 -3.17
C MET A 416 -28.36 3.65 -1.72
N PRO A 417 -28.46 2.45 -1.11
CA PRO A 417 -28.88 2.32 0.28
C PRO A 417 -27.85 2.94 1.24
N PHE A 418 -28.17 4.04 1.91
CA PHE A 418 -27.24 4.82 2.71
C PHE A 418 -26.58 4.00 3.84
N LYS A 419 -27.36 3.12 4.50
CA LYS A 419 -26.84 2.29 5.62
C LYS A 419 -25.78 1.31 5.15
N THR A 420 -25.98 0.66 3.99
CA THR A 420 -25.00 -0.29 3.44
C THR A 420 -23.77 0.44 2.92
N VAL A 421 -23.92 1.64 2.34
CA VAL A 421 -22.78 2.50 1.95
C VAL A 421 -21.91 2.83 3.15
N LEU A 422 -22.50 3.27 4.28
CA LEU A 422 -21.75 3.52 5.50
C LEU A 422 -21.12 2.26 6.09
N ALA A 423 -21.82 1.11 6.04
CA ALA A 423 -21.27 -0.16 6.48
C ALA A 423 -20.07 -0.59 5.62
N ALA A 424 -20.16 -0.44 4.31
CA ALA A 424 -19.07 -0.76 3.39
C ALA A 424 -17.84 0.14 3.61
N ILE A 425 -18.04 1.46 3.82
CA ILE A 425 -16.98 2.39 4.22
C ILE A 425 -16.36 1.96 5.55
N GLY A 426 -17.19 1.62 6.55
CA GLY A 426 -16.73 1.14 7.86
C GLY A 426 -15.90 -0.14 7.76
N ILE A 427 -16.31 -1.09 6.91
CA ILE A 427 -15.56 -2.33 6.65
C ILE A 427 -14.21 -2.01 6.00
N GLY A 428 -14.17 -1.18 4.96
CA GLY A 428 -12.92 -0.76 4.33
C GLY A 428 -11.98 -0.08 5.32
N THR A 429 -12.50 0.82 6.16
CA THR A 429 -11.74 1.48 7.23
C THR A 429 -11.16 0.45 8.21
N LEU A 430 -12.01 -0.47 8.72
CA LEU A 430 -11.59 -1.48 9.69
C LEU A 430 -10.53 -2.43 9.11
N MET A 431 -10.75 -2.88 7.87
CA MET A 431 -9.77 -3.74 7.16
C MET A 431 -8.41 -3.07 7.11
N THR A 432 -8.35 -1.80 6.72
CA THR A 432 -7.09 -1.08 6.58
C THR A 432 -6.43 -0.79 7.93
N VAL A 433 -7.21 -0.49 8.96
CA VAL A 433 -6.70 -0.35 10.34
C VAL A 433 -6.06 -1.65 10.84
N ILE A 434 -6.66 -2.81 10.53
CA ILE A 434 -6.14 -4.13 10.92
C ILE A 434 -4.90 -4.50 10.11
N VAL A 435 -4.98 -4.37 8.78
CA VAL A 435 -3.90 -4.75 7.85
C VAL A 435 -2.76 -3.73 7.84
N GLN A 436 -3.05 -2.47 8.20
CA GLN A 436 -2.13 -1.32 8.16
C GLN A 436 -1.50 -1.06 6.79
N SER A 437 -2.19 -1.49 5.73
CA SER A 437 -1.74 -1.35 4.35
C SER A 437 -2.92 -1.09 3.40
N SER A 438 -3.04 0.13 2.91
CA SER A 438 -4.05 0.50 1.90
C SER A 438 -3.88 -0.27 0.60
N SER A 439 -2.64 -0.48 0.18
CA SER A 439 -2.38 -1.25 -1.06
C SER A 439 -2.85 -2.71 -0.94
N ALA A 440 -2.73 -3.32 0.24
CA ALA A 440 -3.23 -4.67 0.51
C ALA A 440 -4.77 -4.70 0.51
N THR A 441 -5.42 -3.72 1.13
CA THR A 441 -6.88 -3.61 1.16
C THR A 441 -7.45 -3.39 -0.24
N ILE A 442 -6.85 -2.50 -1.04
CA ILE A 442 -7.24 -2.26 -2.43
C ILE A 442 -7.02 -3.52 -3.27
N GLY A 443 -5.88 -4.20 -3.11
CA GLY A 443 -5.60 -5.45 -3.81
C GLY A 443 -6.65 -6.53 -3.50
N LEU A 444 -7.04 -6.67 -2.24
CA LEU A 444 -8.12 -7.58 -1.83
C LEU A 444 -9.48 -7.15 -2.41
N ALA A 445 -9.80 -5.86 -2.40
CA ALA A 445 -11.04 -5.36 -3.01
C ALA A 445 -11.09 -5.63 -4.53
N ILE A 446 -9.96 -5.45 -5.24
CA ILE A 446 -9.82 -5.78 -6.67
C ILE A 446 -10.00 -7.28 -6.90
N ALA A 447 -9.41 -8.13 -6.07
CA ALA A 447 -9.53 -9.58 -6.18
C ALA A 447 -10.98 -10.06 -5.90
N LEU A 448 -11.63 -9.51 -4.89
CA LEU A 448 -13.04 -9.79 -4.57
C LEU A 448 -13.98 -9.33 -5.70
N ALA A 449 -13.74 -8.15 -6.27
CA ALA A 449 -14.49 -7.66 -7.42
C ALA A 449 -14.24 -8.54 -8.66
N GLY A 450 -13.00 -8.90 -8.93
CA GLY A 450 -12.61 -9.77 -10.05
C GLY A 450 -13.12 -11.21 -9.93
N SER A 451 -13.42 -11.68 -8.71
CA SER A 451 -14.04 -12.99 -8.46
C SER A 451 -15.57 -12.97 -8.51
N GLY A 452 -16.20 -11.79 -8.66
CA GLY A 452 -17.65 -11.62 -8.67
C GLY A 452 -18.31 -11.63 -7.28
N LEU A 453 -17.53 -11.61 -6.20
CA LEU A 453 -18.04 -11.50 -4.83
C LEU A 453 -18.46 -10.08 -4.45
N LEU A 454 -17.80 -9.08 -5.03
CA LEU A 454 -18.16 -7.67 -4.90
C LEU A 454 -18.55 -7.07 -6.25
N ASN A 455 -19.64 -6.36 -6.29
CA ASN A 455 -19.96 -5.48 -7.41
C ASN A 455 -19.32 -4.10 -7.24
N ILE A 456 -19.35 -3.28 -8.27
CA ILE A 456 -18.74 -1.95 -8.25
C ILE A 456 -19.39 -1.04 -7.20
N TRP A 457 -20.70 -1.18 -6.98
CA TRP A 457 -21.47 -0.38 -6.04
C TRP A 457 -20.98 -0.53 -4.60
N THR A 458 -20.49 -1.72 -4.26
CA THR A 458 -19.96 -2.04 -2.92
C THR A 458 -18.43 -1.84 -2.85
N ALA A 459 -17.70 -2.16 -3.92
CA ALA A 459 -16.25 -2.04 -3.95
C ALA A 459 -15.78 -0.59 -3.78
N ILE A 460 -16.45 0.39 -4.43
CA ILE A 460 -16.09 1.81 -4.32
C ILE A 460 -16.22 2.33 -2.87
N PRO A 461 -17.33 2.17 -2.15
CA PRO A 461 -17.43 2.55 -0.74
C PRO A 461 -16.35 1.91 0.16
N ILE A 462 -15.99 0.63 -0.07
CA ILE A 462 -14.90 -0.03 0.66
C ILE A 462 -13.56 0.69 0.42
N VAL A 463 -13.26 1.07 -0.82
CA VAL A 463 -12.05 1.83 -1.16
C VAL A 463 -12.03 3.23 -0.53
N LEU A 464 -13.18 3.89 -0.43
CA LEU A 464 -13.27 5.17 0.30
C LEU A 464 -12.94 4.97 1.79
N GLY A 465 -13.44 3.89 2.38
CA GLY A 465 -13.12 3.50 3.76
C GLY A 465 -11.64 3.19 3.97
N ASP A 466 -10.99 2.54 3.01
CA ASP A 466 -9.55 2.26 3.02
C ASP A 466 -8.72 3.53 3.21
N ASN A 467 -9.05 4.60 2.49
CA ASN A 467 -8.35 5.88 2.62
C ASN A 467 -8.49 6.48 4.03
N ILE A 468 -9.64 6.33 4.69
CA ILE A 468 -9.80 6.74 6.09
C ILE A 468 -8.92 5.88 7.00
N GLY A 469 -8.97 4.55 6.82
CA GLY A 469 -8.21 3.60 7.64
C GLY A 469 -6.70 3.81 7.60
N THR A 470 -6.17 4.23 6.44
CA THR A 470 -4.74 4.52 6.25
C THR A 470 -4.21 5.58 7.21
N THR A 471 -5.06 6.51 7.66
CA THR A 471 -4.64 7.63 8.52
C THR A 471 -4.23 7.20 9.94
N ILE A 472 -4.61 5.99 10.38
CA ILE A 472 -4.31 5.48 11.72
C ILE A 472 -2.80 5.40 11.98
N THR A 473 -2.00 5.08 10.94
CA THR A 473 -0.54 5.00 11.04
C THR A 473 0.09 6.34 11.38
N ALA A 474 -0.40 7.43 10.78
CA ALA A 474 0.03 8.78 11.08
C ALA A 474 -0.38 9.22 12.50
N ILE A 475 -1.59 8.82 12.94
CA ILE A 475 -2.06 9.08 14.31
C ILE A 475 -1.12 8.39 15.30
N PHE A 476 -0.82 7.11 15.13
CA PHE A 476 0.10 6.39 16.02
C PHE A 476 1.50 7.02 16.05
N ALA A 477 2.06 7.38 14.88
CA ALA A 477 3.35 8.03 14.79
C ALA A 477 3.39 9.41 15.49
N SER A 478 2.24 10.08 15.62
CA SER A 478 2.16 11.41 16.21
C SER A 478 1.89 11.43 17.73
N ILE A 479 1.63 10.28 18.37
CA ILE A 479 1.20 10.22 19.80
C ILE A 479 2.21 10.92 20.72
N SER A 480 3.50 10.58 20.56
CA SER A 480 4.60 11.13 21.34
C SER A 480 5.20 12.42 20.74
N ALA A 481 4.77 12.82 19.54
CA ALA A 481 5.33 13.93 18.80
C ALA A 481 4.83 15.30 19.28
N ASN A 482 5.48 16.36 18.78
CA ASN A 482 5.09 17.73 19.07
C ASN A 482 3.72 18.11 18.47
N ARG A 483 3.24 19.30 18.82
CA ARG A 483 1.92 19.80 18.38
C ARG A 483 1.77 19.81 16.87
N ALA A 484 2.74 20.34 16.15
CA ALA A 484 2.66 20.48 14.69
C ALA A 484 2.60 19.11 13.99
N ALA A 485 3.31 18.12 14.51
CA ALA A 485 3.25 16.73 14.05
C ALA A 485 1.86 16.10 14.30
N LYS A 486 1.26 16.33 15.50
CA LYS A 486 -0.13 15.90 15.80
C LYS A 486 -1.14 16.59 14.90
N GLN A 487 -0.95 17.86 14.61
CA GLN A 487 -1.79 18.61 13.67
C GLN A 487 -1.67 18.05 12.24
N THR A 488 -0.48 17.61 11.83
CA THR A 488 -0.27 16.97 10.53
C THR A 488 -1.01 15.65 10.42
N ALA A 489 -0.93 14.79 11.43
CA ALA A 489 -1.68 13.52 11.46
C ALA A 489 -3.20 13.75 11.47
N LEU A 490 -3.68 14.73 12.24
CA LEU A 490 -5.09 15.12 12.25
C LEU A 490 -5.53 15.67 10.89
N ALA A 491 -4.71 16.49 10.23
CA ALA A 491 -4.99 17.03 8.90
C ALA A 491 -5.14 15.90 7.87
N HIS A 492 -4.31 14.85 7.95
CA HIS A 492 -4.43 13.67 7.12
C HIS A 492 -5.77 12.96 7.32
N SER A 493 -6.18 12.77 8.59
CA SER A 493 -7.47 12.13 8.90
C SER A 493 -8.66 12.97 8.43
N LEU A 494 -8.64 14.27 8.71
CA LEU A 494 -9.70 15.19 8.29
C LEU A 494 -9.83 15.26 6.77
N PHE A 495 -8.71 15.31 6.05
CA PHE A 495 -8.70 15.31 4.60
C PHE A 495 -9.41 14.08 4.01
N ASN A 496 -9.08 12.88 4.51
CA ASN A 496 -9.70 11.65 4.00
C ASN A 496 -11.16 11.52 4.45
N ILE A 497 -11.51 11.90 5.68
CA ILE A 497 -12.90 11.84 6.18
C ILE A 497 -13.78 12.85 5.41
N LEU A 498 -13.35 14.11 5.32
CA LEU A 498 -14.13 15.15 4.62
C LEU A 498 -14.24 14.85 3.13
N GLY A 499 -13.15 14.35 2.50
CA GLY A 499 -13.17 13.89 1.12
C GLY A 499 -14.14 12.75 0.90
N THR A 500 -14.17 11.76 1.79
CA THR A 500 -15.17 10.68 1.74
C THR A 500 -16.59 11.21 1.86
N VAL A 501 -16.85 12.17 2.76
CA VAL A 501 -18.17 12.79 2.88
C VAL A 501 -18.57 13.48 1.57
N VAL A 502 -17.68 14.25 0.94
CA VAL A 502 -17.93 14.89 -0.34
C VAL A 502 -18.28 13.85 -1.42
N MET A 503 -17.51 12.75 -1.51
CA MET A 503 -17.75 11.68 -2.49
C MET A 503 -19.08 10.95 -2.22
N VAL A 504 -19.40 10.67 -0.97
CA VAL A 504 -20.69 10.08 -0.59
C VAL A 504 -21.84 11.00 -1.00
N CYS A 505 -21.70 12.33 -0.85
CA CYS A 505 -22.72 13.27 -1.38
C CYS A 505 -22.88 13.12 -2.90
N LEU A 506 -21.78 12.91 -3.65
CA LEU A 506 -21.84 12.71 -5.11
C LEU A 506 -22.48 11.37 -5.50
N PHE A 507 -22.58 10.39 -4.59
CA PHE A 507 -23.33 9.15 -4.84
C PHE A 507 -24.83 9.38 -4.94
N TYR A 508 -25.33 10.49 -4.40
CA TYR A 508 -26.75 10.84 -4.43
C TYR A 508 -27.09 11.94 -5.46
N VAL A 509 -26.11 12.34 -6.27
CA VAL A 509 -26.30 13.25 -7.40
C VAL A 509 -26.29 12.42 -8.68
N PRO A 510 -27.45 12.18 -9.34
CA PRO A 510 -27.50 11.36 -10.53
C PRO A 510 -27.09 12.14 -11.79
N ILE A 511 -26.30 11.51 -12.65
CA ILE A 511 -26.03 11.93 -14.03
C ILE A 511 -26.41 10.76 -14.93
N ALA A 512 -27.30 11.00 -15.90
CA ALA A 512 -27.82 9.96 -16.80
C ALA A 512 -28.39 8.71 -16.08
N GLY A 513 -28.98 8.88 -14.90
CA GLY A 513 -29.53 7.78 -14.09
C GLY A 513 -28.52 6.99 -13.27
N VAL A 514 -27.26 7.41 -13.24
CA VAL A 514 -26.16 6.80 -12.47
C VAL A 514 -25.58 7.85 -11.52
N PRO A 515 -25.14 7.49 -10.28
CA PRO A 515 -24.45 8.44 -9.41
C PRO A 515 -23.24 9.09 -10.09
N CYS A 516 -23.10 10.40 -9.90
CA CYS A 516 -22.10 11.24 -10.59
C CYS A 516 -20.68 10.66 -10.50
N PHE A 517 -20.27 10.19 -9.32
CA PHE A 517 -18.92 9.62 -9.14
C PHE A 517 -18.74 8.31 -9.93
N PHE A 518 -19.74 7.42 -9.94
CA PHE A 518 -19.71 6.17 -10.70
C PHE A 518 -19.72 6.43 -12.20
N PHE A 519 -20.53 7.40 -12.64
CA PHE A 519 -20.53 7.84 -14.04
C PHE A 519 -19.15 8.34 -14.48
N ALA A 520 -18.47 9.14 -13.66
CA ALA A 520 -17.13 9.62 -13.95
C ALA A 520 -16.10 8.48 -14.01
N VAL A 521 -16.17 7.53 -13.08
CA VAL A 521 -15.27 6.35 -13.06
C VAL A 521 -15.45 5.50 -14.31
N ASP A 522 -16.68 5.23 -14.70
CA ASP A 522 -16.99 4.43 -15.88
C ASP A 522 -16.54 5.13 -17.18
N HIS A 523 -16.70 6.46 -17.25
CA HIS A 523 -16.30 7.24 -18.42
C HIS A 523 -14.79 7.31 -18.64
N ILE A 524 -13.97 7.36 -17.56
CA ILE A 524 -12.50 7.39 -17.64
C ILE A 524 -11.87 6.01 -17.79
N THR A 525 -12.64 4.92 -17.58
CA THR A 525 -12.13 3.56 -17.57
C THR A 525 -12.74 2.79 -18.73
N ARG A 526 -11.94 2.01 -19.45
CA ARG A 526 -12.42 1.18 -20.55
C ARG A 526 -13.23 -0.02 -20.05
N GLY A 527 -14.38 -0.27 -20.65
CA GLY A 527 -15.31 -1.36 -20.34
C GLY A 527 -16.56 -0.87 -19.63
N GLU A 528 -17.66 -1.60 -19.76
CA GLU A 528 -18.94 -1.29 -19.14
C GLU A 528 -19.04 -1.92 -17.75
N VAL A 529 -18.71 -1.17 -16.72
CA VAL A 529 -18.59 -1.67 -15.35
C VAL A 529 -19.91 -2.23 -14.80
N PHE A 530 -21.03 -1.68 -15.20
CA PHE A 530 -22.35 -2.11 -14.75
C PHE A 530 -22.75 -3.48 -15.31
N PHE A 531 -22.07 -3.95 -16.36
CA PHE A 531 -22.18 -5.30 -16.90
C PHE A 531 -21.06 -6.24 -16.41
N GLY A 532 -20.26 -5.78 -15.46
CA GLY A 532 -19.21 -6.60 -14.83
C GLY A 532 -17.85 -6.61 -15.57
N GLU A 533 -17.67 -5.76 -16.58
CA GLU A 533 -16.43 -5.68 -17.32
C GLU A 533 -15.36 -4.88 -16.57
N ASN A 534 -14.13 -5.41 -16.56
CA ASN A 534 -12.94 -4.75 -16.01
C ASN A 534 -13.12 -4.17 -14.58
N LEU A 535 -13.91 -4.84 -13.73
CA LEU A 535 -14.23 -4.38 -12.38
C LEU A 535 -13.01 -3.94 -11.58
N GLY A 536 -11.94 -4.75 -11.58
CA GLY A 536 -10.71 -4.42 -10.86
C GLY A 536 -10.08 -3.10 -11.33
N ARG A 537 -10.16 -2.81 -12.62
CA ARG A 537 -9.64 -1.55 -13.18
C ARG A 537 -10.50 -0.35 -12.81
N HIS A 538 -11.82 -0.52 -12.79
CA HIS A 538 -12.74 0.53 -12.33
C HIS A 538 -12.56 0.83 -10.84
N VAL A 539 -12.30 -0.18 -10.01
CA VAL A 539 -11.97 -0.01 -8.59
C VAL A 539 -10.68 0.81 -8.42
N ALA A 540 -9.63 0.49 -9.18
CA ALA A 540 -8.39 1.25 -9.15
C ALA A 540 -8.56 2.69 -9.69
N SER A 541 -9.36 2.87 -10.73
CA SER A 541 -9.68 4.20 -11.27
C SER A 541 -10.52 5.02 -10.31
N ALA A 542 -11.46 4.40 -9.59
CA ALA A 542 -12.21 5.05 -8.52
C ALA A 542 -11.30 5.56 -7.40
N HIS A 543 -10.33 4.73 -6.97
CA HIS A 543 -9.32 5.14 -5.99
C HIS A 543 -8.49 6.32 -6.49
N SER A 544 -8.04 6.27 -7.75
CA SER A 544 -7.24 7.37 -8.34
C SER A 544 -8.05 8.65 -8.47
N LEU A 545 -9.27 8.54 -8.99
CA LEU A 545 -10.18 9.69 -9.17
C LEU A 545 -10.51 10.34 -7.82
N PHE A 546 -10.81 9.54 -6.79
CA PHE A 546 -11.06 10.04 -5.45
C PHE A 546 -9.88 10.87 -4.94
N ASN A 547 -8.66 10.33 -4.96
CA ASN A 547 -7.52 11.02 -4.41
C ASN A 547 -7.15 12.28 -5.18
N VAL A 548 -7.20 12.24 -6.52
CA VAL A 548 -6.91 13.41 -7.36
C VAL A 548 -7.95 14.51 -7.17
N VAL A 549 -9.24 14.17 -7.25
CA VAL A 549 -10.33 15.14 -7.09
C VAL A 549 -10.32 15.72 -5.67
N ASN A 550 -10.07 14.88 -4.65
CA ASN A 550 -9.98 15.31 -3.27
C ASN A 550 -8.86 16.33 -3.08
N VAL A 551 -7.67 16.07 -3.64
CA VAL A 551 -6.56 17.03 -3.60
C VAL A 551 -6.92 18.33 -4.33
N ILE A 552 -7.53 18.28 -5.50
CA ILE A 552 -7.94 19.48 -6.24
C ILE A 552 -8.94 20.32 -5.42
N ILE A 553 -9.91 19.66 -4.76
CA ILE A 553 -10.91 20.34 -3.93
C ILE A 553 -10.26 20.97 -2.69
N PHE A 554 -9.39 20.24 -1.99
CA PHE A 554 -8.85 20.69 -0.70
C PHE A 554 -7.57 21.53 -0.80
N MET A 555 -6.86 21.52 -1.94
CA MET A 555 -5.63 22.29 -2.14
C MET A 555 -5.81 23.79 -1.84
N PRO A 556 -6.88 24.48 -2.30
CA PRO A 556 -7.11 25.89 -1.95
C PRO A 556 -7.37 26.10 -0.45
N PHE A 557 -7.80 25.08 0.26
CA PHE A 557 -8.19 25.13 1.67
C PHE A 557 -7.13 24.61 2.64
N ILE A 558 -5.88 24.40 2.20
CA ILE A 558 -4.76 23.97 3.07
C ILE A 558 -4.63 24.89 4.28
N GLY A 559 -4.76 26.20 4.08
CA GLY A 559 -4.71 27.19 5.17
C GLY A 559 -5.85 27.04 6.17
N ALA A 560 -7.07 26.79 5.68
CA ALA A 560 -8.24 26.57 6.52
C ALA A 560 -8.13 25.24 7.30
N LEU A 561 -7.65 24.19 6.65
CA LEU A 561 -7.41 22.88 7.28
C LEU A 561 -6.34 23.00 8.37
N ALA A 562 -5.23 23.69 8.12
CA ALA A 562 -4.19 23.95 9.11
C ALA A 562 -4.72 24.75 10.30
N TRP A 563 -5.54 25.76 10.05
CA TRP A 563 -6.21 26.54 11.10
C TRP A 563 -7.17 25.68 11.94
N LEU A 564 -7.97 24.83 11.29
CA LEU A 564 -8.87 23.91 11.98
C LEU A 564 -8.09 22.94 12.88
N CYS A 565 -7.01 22.34 12.36
CA CYS A 565 -6.13 21.48 13.15
C CYS A 565 -5.50 22.23 14.32
N GLY A 566 -5.15 23.50 14.13
CA GLY A 566 -4.65 24.40 15.19
C GLY A 566 -5.64 24.58 16.32
N LYS A 567 -6.94 24.66 16.02
CA LYS A 567 -8.01 24.77 17.04
C LYS A 567 -8.28 23.44 17.74
N LEU A 568 -8.26 22.33 17.02
CA LEU A 568 -8.58 21.01 17.57
C LEU A 568 -7.44 20.43 18.41
N VAL A 569 -6.19 20.83 18.12
CA VAL A 569 -5.02 20.44 18.93
C VAL A 569 -4.46 21.70 19.61
N PRO A 570 -5.00 22.07 20.80
CA PRO A 570 -4.59 23.27 21.51
C PRO A 570 -3.17 23.17 22.09
N ASP A 571 -2.57 24.35 22.41
CA ASP A 571 -1.34 24.39 23.17
C ASP A 571 -1.59 23.88 24.57
N ARG A 572 -1.06 22.70 24.89
CA ARG A 572 -0.79 22.35 26.27
C ARG A 572 0.66 22.73 26.52
N PRO A 573 0.97 23.54 27.55
CA PRO A 573 2.34 23.71 27.99
C PRO A 573 2.77 22.36 28.58
N VAL A 574 3.21 21.45 27.74
CA VAL A 574 4.05 20.35 28.19
C VAL A 574 5.38 21.02 28.46
N ALA A 575 5.93 20.85 29.67
CA ALA A 575 7.33 21.10 29.90
C ALA A 575 8.10 20.27 28.87
N ALA A 576 8.32 20.84 27.71
CA ALA A 576 9.07 20.20 26.65
C ALA A 576 10.49 20.10 27.17
N ARG A 577 11.04 18.90 27.22
CA ARG A 577 12.49 18.72 27.12
C ARG A 577 12.80 18.86 25.61
N PRO A 578 13.22 20.03 25.13
CA PRO A 578 13.41 20.29 23.68
C PRO A 578 14.47 19.36 23.07
N ASP A 579 15.35 18.88 23.92
CA ASP A 579 16.58 18.18 23.55
C ASP A 579 16.30 16.74 23.09
N LEU A 580 15.16 16.13 23.46
CA LEU A 580 14.81 14.74 23.19
C LEU A 580 13.82 14.54 22.05
N VAL A 581 13.27 15.61 21.50
CA VAL A 581 12.24 15.59 20.45
C VAL A 581 12.77 14.96 19.14
N ASN A 582 14.08 14.90 18.97
CA ASN A 582 14.73 14.48 17.72
C ASN A 582 15.15 12.99 17.68
N LEU A 583 14.78 12.18 18.70
CA LEU A 583 15.20 10.78 18.81
C LEU A 583 14.02 9.81 18.82
N ASP A 584 13.07 9.97 17.89
CA ASP A 584 11.94 9.07 17.79
C ASP A 584 12.38 7.70 17.22
N ARG A 585 12.14 6.63 17.98
CA ARG A 585 12.48 5.24 17.57
C ARG A 585 11.78 4.78 16.31
N HIS A 586 10.65 5.40 15.91
CA HIS A 586 9.99 5.11 14.65
C HIS A 586 10.85 5.50 13.44
N TRP A 587 11.74 6.49 13.60
CA TRP A 587 12.67 6.88 12.52
C TRP A 587 13.76 5.86 12.23
N LEU A 588 14.01 4.93 13.14
CA LEU A 588 14.93 3.83 12.91
C LEU A 588 14.51 2.92 11.75
N THR A 589 13.27 3.01 11.29
CA THR A 589 12.80 2.36 10.06
C THR A 589 13.30 3.05 8.79
N SER A 590 13.77 4.30 8.90
CA SER A 590 14.36 5.09 7.81
C SER A 590 15.72 5.64 8.24
N PRO A 591 16.81 4.90 8.05
CA PRO A 591 18.14 5.26 8.54
C PRO A 591 18.60 6.69 8.20
N PRO A 592 18.34 7.25 6.99
CA PRO A 592 18.71 8.62 6.69
C PRO A 592 18.01 9.65 7.60
N VAL A 593 16.73 9.43 7.90
CA VAL A 593 15.93 10.32 8.77
C VAL A 593 16.38 10.19 10.21
N ALA A 594 16.67 8.97 10.65
CA ALA A 594 17.19 8.69 11.97
C ALA A 594 18.55 9.36 12.20
N LEU A 595 19.45 9.28 11.22
CA LEU A 595 20.77 9.93 11.28
C LEU A 595 20.65 11.47 11.32
N ALA A 596 19.79 12.06 10.47
CA ALA A 596 19.54 13.50 10.51
C ALA A 596 18.97 13.96 11.85
N GLY A 597 18.07 13.17 12.46
CA GLY A 597 17.57 13.41 13.81
C GLY A 597 18.66 13.37 14.86
N ALA A 598 19.57 12.41 14.78
CA ALA A 598 20.69 12.26 15.70
C ALA A 598 21.72 13.41 15.56
N VAL A 599 22.00 13.87 14.32
CA VAL A 599 22.85 15.05 14.08
C VAL A 599 22.27 16.28 14.75
N ARG A 600 20.97 16.50 14.59
CA ARG A 600 20.29 17.67 15.19
C ARG A 600 20.25 17.58 16.72
N ALA A 601 20.04 16.38 17.28
CA ALA A 601 20.12 16.18 18.72
C ALA A 601 21.53 16.47 19.25
N THR A 602 22.58 16.06 18.51
CA THR A 602 23.97 16.36 18.83
C THR A 602 24.28 17.86 18.75
N ALA A 603 23.75 18.57 17.75
CA ALA A 603 23.88 20.02 17.63
C ALA A 603 23.25 20.75 18.84
N ASN A 604 22.04 20.39 19.21
CA ASN A 604 21.36 20.97 20.38
C ASN A 604 22.10 20.66 21.69
N MET A 605 22.63 19.45 21.84
CA MET A 605 23.44 19.07 22.98
C MET A 605 24.73 19.90 23.07
N THR A 606 25.42 20.10 21.93
CA THR A 606 26.63 20.92 21.84
C THR A 606 26.33 22.38 22.19
N GLU A 607 25.21 22.92 21.69
CA GLU A 607 24.77 24.29 22.05
C GLU A 607 24.51 24.43 23.56
N LYS A 608 23.86 23.45 24.17
CA LYS A 608 23.58 23.42 25.60
C LYS A 608 24.86 23.33 26.43
N ALA A 609 25.79 22.43 26.06
CA ALA A 609 27.10 22.29 26.66
C ALA A 609 27.90 23.61 26.59
N TRP A 610 27.87 24.25 25.42
CA TRP A 610 28.52 25.55 25.27
C TRP A 610 27.86 26.65 26.10
N ARG A 611 26.54 26.67 26.22
CA ARG A 611 25.78 27.64 26.98
C ARG A 611 26.18 27.61 28.47
N LEU A 612 26.21 26.41 29.08
CA LEU A 612 26.65 26.27 30.48
C LEU A 612 28.12 26.66 30.67
N THR A 613 29.01 26.22 29.74
CA THR A 613 30.43 26.54 29.74
C THR A 613 30.66 28.06 29.62
N SER A 614 29.91 28.74 28.74
CA SER A 614 29.95 30.21 28.61
C SER A 614 29.54 30.92 29.90
N LEU A 615 28.51 30.39 30.61
CA LEU A 615 28.06 30.92 31.90
C LEU A 615 29.15 30.75 32.98
N ALA A 616 29.84 29.60 33.02
CA ALA A 616 30.95 29.35 33.90
C ALA A 616 32.14 30.30 33.62
N LEU A 617 32.51 30.50 32.34
CA LEU A 617 33.54 31.42 31.91
C LEU A 617 33.22 32.89 32.25
N ASP A 618 31.97 33.33 32.13
CA ASP A 618 31.55 34.65 32.50
C ASP A 618 31.60 34.88 34.03
N SER A 619 31.25 33.83 34.80
CA SER A 619 31.37 33.85 36.26
C SER A 619 32.83 33.94 36.67
N TYR A 620 33.72 33.13 36.07
CA TYR A 620 35.16 33.19 36.32
C TYR A 620 35.77 34.57 35.99
N ARG A 621 35.45 35.10 34.83
CA ARG A 621 35.93 36.41 34.38
C ARG A 621 35.48 37.57 35.28
N SER A 622 34.22 37.54 35.73
CA SER A 622 33.66 38.62 36.58
C SER A 622 34.01 38.48 38.07
N GLY A 623 34.56 37.36 38.50
CA GLY A 623 34.78 37.02 39.89
C GLY A 623 33.50 36.90 40.72
N LYS A 624 32.36 36.83 40.09
CA LYS A 624 31.07 36.62 40.75
C LYS A 624 30.79 35.15 40.95
N ALA A 625 30.11 34.82 42.06
CA ALA A 625 29.71 33.44 42.32
C ALA A 625 28.96 32.84 41.11
N ALA A 626 29.44 31.68 40.64
CA ALA A 626 28.76 30.93 39.57
C ALA A 626 27.43 30.38 40.11
N PRO A 627 26.37 30.33 39.28
CA PRO A 627 25.14 29.63 39.63
C PRO A 627 25.33 28.10 39.56
N LEU A 628 26.14 27.56 40.51
CA LEU A 628 26.65 26.18 40.48
C LEU A 628 25.51 25.16 40.35
N ALA A 629 24.42 25.32 41.11
CA ALA A 629 23.27 24.40 41.05
C ALA A 629 22.53 24.40 39.70
N GLU A 630 22.61 25.51 38.93
CA GLU A 630 22.06 25.58 37.58
C GLU A 630 23.01 24.88 36.57
N ILE A 631 24.31 25.09 36.76
CA ILE A 631 25.34 24.49 35.92
C ILE A 631 25.37 22.94 36.11
N GLU A 632 25.39 22.46 37.38
CA GLU A 632 25.30 21.03 37.71
C GLU A 632 24.06 20.38 37.09
N ARG A 633 22.88 20.99 37.28
CA ARG A 633 21.65 20.46 36.68
C ARG A 633 21.73 20.42 35.15
N SER A 634 22.34 21.42 34.51
CA SER A 634 22.46 21.48 33.05
C SER A 634 23.47 20.48 32.53
N GLU A 635 24.49 20.15 33.31
CA GLU A 635 25.46 19.10 33.01
C GLU A 635 24.82 17.71 33.16
N ASP A 636 24.11 17.40 34.27
CA ASP A 636 23.33 16.19 34.46
C ASP A 636 22.35 15.92 33.29
N GLU A 637 21.67 16.99 32.83
CA GLU A 637 20.76 16.89 31.67
C GLU A 637 21.53 16.64 30.36
N THR A 638 22.78 17.13 30.25
CA THR A 638 23.62 16.88 29.06
C THR A 638 24.11 15.43 29.05
N ASP A 639 24.48 14.89 30.20
CA ASP A 639 24.81 13.47 30.38
C ASP A 639 23.64 12.55 30.01
N GLU A 640 22.44 12.85 30.50
CA GLU A 640 21.24 12.07 30.14
C GLU A 640 21.02 12.11 28.62
N THR A 641 21.21 13.30 27.99
CA THR A 641 21.07 13.48 26.54
C THR A 641 22.13 12.66 25.78
N GLN A 642 23.38 12.64 26.25
CA GLN A 642 24.44 11.83 25.69
C GLN A 642 24.04 10.34 25.64
N ARG A 643 23.59 9.78 26.77
CA ARG A 643 23.16 8.37 26.86
C ARG A 643 22.05 8.06 25.87
N LEU A 644 21.08 8.94 25.76
CA LEU A 644 19.93 8.73 24.85
C LEU A 644 20.34 8.78 23.38
N ILE A 645 21.23 9.70 22.99
CA ILE A 645 21.75 9.76 21.62
C ILE A 645 22.60 8.51 21.33
N MET A 646 23.45 8.08 22.27
CA MET A 646 24.28 6.89 22.11
C MET A 646 23.44 5.63 21.95
N ASP A 647 22.42 5.44 22.80
CA ASP A 647 21.49 4.30 22.70
C ASP A 647 20.74 4.30 21.36
N TYR A 648 20.30 5.47 20.90
CA TYR A 648 19.63 5.63 19.63
C TYR A 648 20.55 5.28 18.43
N LEU A 649 21.80 5.75 18.46
CA LEU A 649 22.79 5.42 17.43
C LEU A 649 23.14 3.92 17.44
N MET A 650 23.23 3.30 18.63
CA MET A 650 23.41 1.86 18.77
C MET A 650 22.23 1.07 18.19
N ASP A 651 20.98 1.51 18.42
CA ASP A 651 19.81 0.89 17.82
C ASP A 651 19.78 1.07 16.28
N LEU A 652 20.32 2.20 15.79
CA LEU A 652 20.45 2.46 14.36
C LEU A 652 21.47 1.51 13.68
N THR A 653 22.57 1.15 14.35
CA THR A 653 23.55 0.20 13.80
C THR A 653 22.99 -1.21 13.56
N ARG A 654 21.86 -1.55 14.18
CA ARG A 654 21.17 -2.83 13.99
C ARG A 654 20.30 -2.85 12.76
N ARG A 655 20.23 -1.75 12.01
CA ARG A 655 19.41 -1.62 10.79
C ARG A 655 20.28 -1.81 9.55
N GLU A 656 19.64 -2.03 8.40
CA GLU A 656 20.35 -2.05 7.11
C GLU A 656 20.78 -0.62 6.76
N LEU A 657 22.07 -0.36 6.83
CA LEU A 657 22.70 0.92 6.57
C LEU A 657 23.45 0.90 5.24
N SER A 658 23.51 2.06 4.54
CA SER A 658 24.52 2.24 3.49
C SER A 658 25.92 2.29 4.10
N GLU A 659 26.94 2.05 3.28
CA GLU A 659 28.35 2.13 3.74
C GLU A 659 28.67 3.51 4.31
N GLU A 660 28.17 4.56 3.68
CA GLU A 660 28.31 5.95 4.10
C GLU A 660 27.65 6.22 5.46
N GLN A 661 26.40 5.73 5.64
CA GLN A 661 25.68 5.85 6.91
C GLN A 661 26.37 5.10 8.05
N ALA A 662 26.92 3.93 7.74
CA ALA A 662 27.67 3.14 8.72
C ALA A 662 28.96 3.85 9.17
N GLN A 663 29.62 4.61 8.29
CA GLN A 663 30.80 5.42 8.59
C GLN A 663 30.47 6.70 9.37
N ALA A 664 29.29 7.29 9.15
CA ALA A 664 28.87 8.51 9.83
C ALA A 664 28.55 8.28 11.32
N ILE A 665 28.04 7.09 11.70
CA ILE A 665 27.64 6.81 13.08
C ILE A 665 28.78 6.92 14.09
N PRO A 666 29.97 6.28 13.91
CA PRO A 666 31.08 6.44 14.83
C PRO A 666 31.55 7.89 14.96
N SER A 667 31.59 8.65 13.86
CA SER A 667 31.92 10.07 13.86
C SER A 667 30.97 10.88 14.74
N LEU A 668 29.65 10.61 14.61
CA LEU A 668 28.64 11.27 15.40
C LEU A 668 28.69 10.87 16.89
N MET A 669 28.98 9.60 17.20
CA MET A 669 29.19 9.13 18.58
C MET A 669 30.36 9.87 19.26
N HIS A 670 31.42 10.10 18.51
CA HIS A 670 32.54 10.90 19.01
C HIS A 670 32.19 12.36 19.24
N CYS A 671 31.40 12.99 18.35
CA CYS A 671 30.90 14.36 18.54
C CYS A 671 30.04 14.48 19.81
N VAL A 672 29.19 13.50 20.08
CA VAL A 672 28.37 13.43 21.29
C VAL A 672 29.24 13.38 22.54
N SER A 673 30.31 12.56 22.53
CA SER A 673 31.28 12.50 23.65
C SER A 673 32.08 13.78 23.79
N ASP A 674 32.48 14.44 22.68
CA ASP A 674 33.19 15.74 22.76
C ASP A 674 32.27 16.86 23.30
N ALA A 675 30.97 16.82 23.01
CA ALA A 675 30.01 17.78 23.54
C ALA A 675 29.79 17.62 25.07
N GLU A 676 29.73 16.39 25.58
CA GLU A 676 29.66 16.12 27.02
C GLU A 676 30.94 16.61 27.71
N ARG A 677 32.14 16.34 27.13
CA ARG A 677 33.40 16.84 27.68
C ARG A 677 33.46 18.36 27.79
N ILE A 678 32.82 19.10 26.88
CA ILE A 678 32.71 20.53 26.96
C ILE A 678 31.84 20.94 28.15
N ALA A 679 30.79 20.24 28.46
CA ALA A 679 29.93 20.45 29.63
C ALA A 679 30.67 20.15 30.92
N ASP A 680 31.35 19.03 31.04
CA ASP A 680 32.21 18.64 32.17
C ASP A 680 33.24 19.74 32.50
N ILE A 681 33.91 20.24 31.45
CA ILE A 681 34.89 21.32 31.60
C ILE A 681 34.23 22.60 32.06
N GLY A 682 33.04 22.90 31.60
CA GLY A 682 32.24 24.04 32.06
C GLY A 682 31.94 23.98 33.56
N LEU A 683 31.55 22.78 34.06
CA LEU A 683 31.33 22.54 35.48
C LEU A 683 32.64 22.71 36.27
N ALA A 684 33.74 22.13 35.77
CA ALA A 684 35.06 22.26 36.40
C ALA A 684 35.50 23.71 36.51
N ILE A 685 35.27 24.56 35.48
CA ILE A 685 35.55 26.00 35.53
C ILE A 685 34.68 26.69 36.61
N ALA A 686 33.40 26.33 36.71
CA ALA A 686 32.49 26.92 37.72
C ALA A 686 32.95 26.57 39.15
N GLU A 687 33.50 25.38 39.38
CA GLU A 687 34.06 24.93 40.66
C GLU A 687 35.37 25.65 41.00
N LEU A 688 36.08 26.23 40.03
CA LEU A 688 37.27 27.04 40.26
C LEU A 688 36.94 28.46 40.71
N VAL A 689 35.75 28.99 40.43
CA VAL A 689 35.34 30.38 40.79
C VAL A 689 35.44 30.61 42.30
N PRO A 690 34.95 29.74 43.20
CA PRO A 690 35.09 29.92 44.65
C PRO A 690 36.55 29.81 45.16
N LYS A 691 37.40 29.16 44.41
CA LYS A 691 38.83 28.95 44.74
C LYS A 691 39.68 30.20 44.42
N GLN A 692 39.09 31.18 43.75
CA GLN A 692 39.76 32.50 43.56
C GLN A 692 39.91 33.20 44.90
N PRO A 693 41.13 33.69 45.25
CA PRO A 693 41.37 34.29 46.54
C PRO A 693 40.51 35.57 46.76
N SER A 694 39.62 35.51 47.74
CA SER A 694 38.66 36.59 48.05
C SER A 694 39.29 37.82 48.75
N ALA A 695 40.51 37.77 49.19
CA ALA A 695 41.16 38.86 49.93
C ALA A 695 42.42 39.39 49.21
N GLY A 696 42.24 40.48 48.50
CA GLY A 696 43.32 41.36 48.09
C GLY A 696 44.04 41.01 46.79
N GLY A 697 43.38 40.52 45.78
CA GLY A 697 44.10 40.42 44.54
C GLY A 697 43.38 39.71 43.40
N ALA A 698 42.69 40.43 42.56
CA ALA A 698 42.39 40.04 41.19
C ALA A 698 43.71 39.58 40.47
N LEU A 699 43.57 38.74 39.44
CA LEU A 699 44.65 38.51 38.50
C LEU A 699 45.30 39.80 38.09
N THR A 700 46.58 39.87 37.81
CA THR A 700 47.22 41.06 37.27
C THR A 700 46.40 41.52 36.02
N GLU A 701 46.34 42.84 35.80
CA GLU A 701 45.63 43.37 34.62
C GLU A 701 46.10 42.70 33.33
N THR A 702 47.34 42.33 33.23
CA THR A 702 47.94 41.66 32.09
C THR A 702 47.41 40.22 31.95
N ALA A 703 47.35 39.45 33.05
CA ALA A 703 46.81 38.12 33.07
C ALA A 703 45.28 38.08 32.77
N GLN A 704 44.58 39.11 33.28
CA GLN A 704 43.14 39.28 32.98
C GLN A 704 42.92 39.53 31.49
N ARG A 705 43.70 40.40 30.85
CA ARG A 705 43.60 40.68 29.41
C ARG A 705 43.92 39.46 28.56
N GLU A 706 44.95 38.69 29.00
CA GLU A 706 45.30 37.39 28.32
C GLU A 706 44.13 36.41 28.35
N ILE A 707 43.49 36.19 29.50
CA ILE A 707 42.35 35.32 29.64
C ILE A 707 41.14 35.83 28.82
N ASP A 708 40.86 37.16 28.89
CA ASP A 708 39.75 37.78 28.13
C ASP A 708 39.97 37.58 26.61
N GLU A 709 41.15 37.67 26.10
CA GLU A 709 41.52 37.40 24.71
C GLU A 709 41.28 35.95 24.36
N ILE A 710 41.75 34.98 25.19
CA ILE A 710 41.57 33.53 24.96
C ILE A 710 40.08 33.16 24.99
N ILE A 711 39.31 33.63 26.00
CA ILE A 711 37.87 33.41 26.08
C ILE A 711 37.15 33.96 24.83
N GLY A 712 37.56 35.18 24.38
CA GLY A 712 37.04 35.79 23.17
C GLY A 712 37.23 34.92 21.92
N LYS A 713 38.46 34.34 21.78
CA LYS A 713 38.75 33.40 20.66
C LYS A 713 38.01 32.06 20.78
N THR A 714 37.88 31.55 22.00
CA THR A 714 37.12 30.31 22.26
C THR A 714 35.62 30.51 21.92
N ARG A 715 35.05 31.67 22.23
CA ARG A 715 33.68 32.00 21.81
C ARG A 715 33.49 32.09 20.29
N GLN A 716 34.49 32.72 19.62
CA GLN A 716 34.46 32.74 18.14
C GLN A 716 34.49 31.31 17.55
N LEU A 717 35.35 30.44 18.11
CA LEU A 717 35.41 29.03 17.71
C LEU A 717 34.08 28.31 17.97
N ALA A 718 33.50 28.45 19.16
CA ALA A 718 32.25 27.79 19.49
C ALA A 718 31.08 28.26 18.59
N GLN A 719 31.01 29.59 18.33
CA GLN A 719 29.98 30.09 17.40
C GLN A 719 30.17 29.55 16.00
N CYS A 720 31.41 29.49 15.50
CA CYS A 720 31.72 28.93 14.20
C CYS A 720 31.28 27.46 14.09
N VAL A 721 31.55 26.62 15.10
CA VAL A 721 31.15 25.22 15.15
C VAL A 721 29.63 25.05 15.21
N LEU A 722 28.95 25.85 16.05
CA LEU A 722 27.50 25.80 16.18
C LEU A 722 26.79 26.26 14.91
N ASP A 723 27.28 27.31 14.26
CA ASP A 723 26.76 27.75 12.97
C ASP A 723 26.90 26.68 11.90
N GLY A 724 28.06 25.97 11.88
CA GLY A 724 28.28 24.84 11.00
C GLY A 724 27.34 23.65 11.25
N LEU A 725 27.10 23.33 12.51
CA LEU A 725 26.18 22.25 12.89
C LEU A 725 24.72 22.55 12.55
N HIS A 726 24.30 23.80 12.61
CA HIS A 726 22.92 24.20 12.31
C HIS A 726 22.66 24.49 10.83
N ALA A 727 23.67 25.02 10.11
CA ALA A 727 23.55 25.41 8.71
C ALA A 727 23.88 24.29 7.72
N GLU A 728 24.38 23.14 8.18
CA GLU A 728 24.83 22.00 7.35
C GLU A 728 25.87 22.41 6.28
N VAL A 729 26.75 23.40 6.60
CA VAL A 729 27.73 23.95 5.67
C VAL A 729 29.11 23.33 5.92
N SER A 730 29.77 22.86 4.87
CA SER A 730 31.08 22.21 4.91
C SER A 730 32.29 23.14 5.10
N ASP A 731 32.17 24.45 4.79
CA ASP A 731 33.31 25.36 4.76
C ASP A 731 33.78 25.85 6.16
N VAL A 732 33.15 25.35 7.22
CA VAL A 732 33.39 25.76 8.61
C VAL A 732 34.66 25.15 9.21
N VAL A 733 35.13 24.02 8.66
CA VAL A 733 36.24 23.24 9.25
C VAL A 733 37.55 24.02 9.24
N GLU A 734 37.88 24.68 8.13
CA GLU A 734 39.13 25.44 8.01
C GLU A 734 39.18 26.60 9.02
N ASP A 735 38.08 27.33 9.14
CA ASP A 735 37.94 28.42 10.10
C ASP A 735 37.99 27.93 11.56
N ALA A 736 37.34 26.80 11.86
CA ALA A 736 37.36 26.23 13.21
C ALA A 736 38.77 25.73 13.58
N MET A 737 39.46 25.07 12.68
CA MET A 737 40.84 24.59 12.93
C MET A 737 41.81 25.79 13.09
N ARG A 738 41.66 26.83 12.33
CA ARG A 738 42.44 28.07 12.48
C ARG A 738 42.22 28.73 13.85
N LEU A 739 40.96 28.82 14.28
CA LEU A 739 40.60 29.39 15.59
C LEU A 739 41.09 28.49 16.73
N GLU A 740 40.97 27.18 16.65
CA GLU A 740 41.51 26.19 17.59
C GLU A 740 43.02 26.39 17.75
N GLY A 741 43.74 26.48 16.63
CA GLY A 741 45.20 26.74 16.63
C GLY A 741 45.58 28.04 17.31
N GLN A 742 44.79 29.13 17.14
CA GLN A 742 44.97 30.43 17.81
C GLN A 742 44.75 30.29 19.32
N VAL A 743 43.69 29.62 19.79
CA VAL A 743 43.44 29.41 21.23
C VAL A 743 44.59 28.65 21.86
N ARG A 744 45.00 27.55 21.27
CA ARG A 744 46.13 26.73 21.76
C ARG A 744 47.42 27.53 21.84
N MET A 745 47.73 28.34 20.83
CA MET A 745 48.92 29.21 20.84
C MET A 745 48.85 30.23 21.96
N LEU A 746 47.73 30.89 22.15
CA LEU A 746 47.50 31.89 23.18
C LEU A 746 47.60 31.26 24.58
N CYS A 747 47.06 30.08 24.81
CA CYS A 747 47.19 29.35 26.08
C CYS A 747 48.67 29.07 26.41
N LYS A 748 49.47 28.56 25.49
CA LYS A 748 50.90 28.31 25.67
C LYS A 748 51.68 29.60 25.95
N LEU A 749 51.37 30.67 25.23
CA LEU A 749 51.97 31.99 25.47
C LEU A 749 51.62 32.53 26.86
N GLY A 750 50.39 32.33 27.29
CA GLY A 750 49.87 32.71 28.62
C GLY A 750 50.62 31.97 29.74
N GLU A 751 50.85 30.65 29.58
CA GLU A 751 51.66 29.83 30.51
C GLU A 751 53.09 30.37 30.60
N GLN A 752 53.76 30.61 29.47
CA GLN A 752 55.12 31.13 29.45
C GLN A 752 55.21 32.49 30.17
N ARG A 753 54.36 33.41 29.83
CA ARG A 753 54.29 34.72 30.45
C ARG A 753 53.95 34.64 31.94
N HIS A 754 53.14 33.67 32.34
CA HIS A 754 52.90 33.44 33.75
C HIS A 754 54.14 32.98 34.50
N ILE A 755 54.94 32.05 33.95
CA ILE A 755 56.21 31.63 34.53
C ILE A 755 57.15 32.81 34.68
N GLU A 756 57.24 33.71 33.68
CA GLU A 756 58.03 34.93 33.78
C GLU A 756 57.54 35.87 34.89
N ARG A 757 56.24 36.05 35.08
CA ARG A 757 55.65 36.84 36.16
C ARG A 757 55.93 36.25 37.53
N LEU A 758 55.90 34.92 37.67
CA LEU A 758 56.33 34.20 38.90
C LEU A 758 57.78 34.44 39.23
N GLN A 759 58.68 34.36 38.23
CA GLN A 759 60.10 34.57 38.42
C GLN A 759 60.46 36.05 38.88
N ARG A 760 59.62 37.01 38.41
CA ARG A 760 59.75 38.41 38.78
C ARG A 760 59.03 38.79 40.09
N GLY A 761 58.38 37.79 40.74
CA GLY A 761 57.63 38.02 41.98
C GLY A 761 56.34 38.86 41.82
N GLU A 762 55.85 38.98 40.57
CA GLU A 762 54.66 39.74 40.23
C GLU A 762 53.34 38.92 40.45
N CYS A 763 53.49 37.64 40.74
CA CYS A 763 52.38 36.70 40.96
C CYS A 763 52.73 35.76 42.12
N THR A 764 51.69 35.32 42.86
CA THR A 764 51.82 34.30 43.92
C THR A 764 51.53 32.91 43.34
N LEU A 765 52.10 31.85 43.95
CA LEU A 765 51.98 30.46 43.48
C LEU A 765 50.52 30.01 43.46
N ASP A 766 49.72 30.32 44.50
CA ASP A 766 48.33 29.87 44.62
C ASP A 766 47.44 30.43 43.50
N ARG A 767 47.69 31.66 43.05
CA ARG A 767 46.99 32.32 41.95
C ARG A 767 47.42 31.76 40.61
N GLY A 768 48.68 31.36 40.52
CA GLY A 768 49.28 30.78 39.36
C GLY A 768 48.68 29.42 39.03
N ILE A 769 48.41 28.58 40.03
CA ILE A 769 47.82 27.27 39.85
C ILE A 769 46.43 27.40 39.19
N VAL A 770 45.54 28.24 39.73
CA VAL A 770 44.20 28.44 39.15
C VAL A 770 44.26 29.03 37.74
N TYR A 771 45.18 29.96 37.49
CA TYR A 771 45.39 30.57 36.17
C TYR A 771 45.81 29.51 35.14
N VAL A 772 46.78 28.66 35.43
CA VAL A 772 47.28 27.60 34.53
C VAL A 772 46.20 26.54 34.31
N GLU A 773 45.45 26.18 35.36
CA GLU A 773 44.36 25.23 35.27
C GLU A 773 43.27 25.71 34.31
N VAL A 774 42.89 27.01 34.40
CA VAL A 774 41.93 27.58 33.45
C VAL A 774 42.44 27.62 32.01
N LEU A 775 43.73 27.92 31.81
CA LEU A 775 44.36 27.84 30.47
C LEU A 775 44.25 26.42 29.87
N ALA A 776 44.59 25.41 30.69
CA ALA A 776 44.50 24.02 30.28
C ALA A 776 43.04 23.61 29.93
N LEU A 777 42.07 24.05 30.70
CA LEU A 777 40.65 23.82 30.44
C LEU A 777 40.18 24.54 29.16
N LEU A 778 40.62 25.77 28.90
CA LEU A 778 40.31 26.51 27.66
C LEU A 778 40.92 25.84 26.43
N GLU A 779 42.17 25.35 26.52
CA GLU A 779 42.82 24.57 25.45
C GLU A 779 42.06 23.28 25.19
N SER A 780 41.57 22.62 26.25
CA SER A 780 40.76 21.38 26.11
C SER A 780 39.41 21.64 25.44
N ILE A 781 38.70 22.73 25.82
CA ILE A 781 37.46 23.16 25.14
C ILE A 781 37.69 23.36 23.63
N ALA A 782 38.76 24.11 23.29
CA ALA A 782 39.09 24.40 21.90
C ALA A 782 39.35 23.15 21.10
N ARG A 783 40.06 22.20 21.68
CA ARG A 783 40.33 20.88 21.07
C ARG A 783 39.01 20.09 20.81
N HIS A 784 38.12 20.01 21.80
CA HIS A 784 36.84 19.30 21.64
C HIS A 784 35.93 19.98 20.60
N LEU A 785 35.88 21.30 20.54
CA LEU A 785 35.18 22.04 19.50
C LEU A 785 35.78 21.78 18.11
N GLY A 786 37.11 21.77 17.97
CA GLY A 786 37.80 21.42 16.73
C GLY A 786 37.50 20.00 16.27
N ASN A 787 37.44 19.06 17.22
CA ASN A 787 37.09 17.68 16.96
C ASN A 787 35.66 17.56 16.41
N ILE A 788 34.69 18.27 17.02
CA ILE A 788 33.31 18.28 16.55
C ILE A 788 33.26 18.82 15.11
N ALA A 789 33.91 19.95 14.83
CA ALA A 789 33.96 20.51 13.49
C ALA A 789 34.47 19.52 12.43
N THR A 790 35.61 18.88 12.68
CA THR A 790 36.25 17.95 11.74
C THR A 790 35.48 16.66 11.53
N ARG A 791 34.78 16.17 12.56
CA ARG A 791 34.00 14.91 12.48
C ARG A 791 32.60 15.07 11.93
N THR A 792 32.07 16.29 11.95
CA THR A 792 30.74 16.57 11.35
C THR A 792 30.80 16.82 9.85
N GLU A 793 31.97 17.22 9.30
CA GLU A 793 32.13 17.45 7.86
C GLU A 793 31.69 16.28 6.98
N PRO A 794 32.15 15.00 7.20
CA PRO A 794 31.69 13.87 6.40
C PRO A 794 30.19 13.58 6.58
N VAL A 795 29.62 13.92 7.73
CA VAL A 795 28.21 13.68 8.03
C VAL A 795 27.31 14.72 7.37
N THR A 796 27.73 15.99 7.33
CA THR A 796 26.98 17.10 6.74
C THR A 796 27.13 17.16 5.22
N SER A 797 28.30 16.82 4.66
CA SER A 797 28.54 16.77 3.20
C SER A 797 27.67 15.72 2.48
N GLU A 798 27.18 14.71 3.18
CA GLU A 798 26.31 13.68 2.65
C GLU A 798 24.81 14.02 2.80
N MET A 799 24.47 14.97 3.63
CA MET A 799 23.09 15.45 3.84
C MET A 799 22.71 16.56 2.87
N GLY A 800 23.66 17.30 2.30
CA GLY A 800 23.47 18.30 1.26
C GLY A 800 23.47 17.64 -0.12
#